data_52955c170b306392604ef208277d2320
#
_entry.id   52955c170b306392604ef208277d2320
#
_cell.length_a   1.000
_cell.length_b   1.000
_cell.length_c   1.000
_cell.angle_alpha   90.00
_cell.angle_beta   90.00
_cell.angle_gamma   90.00
#
_symmetry.space_group_name_H-M   'P 1'
#
loop_
_entity.id
_entity.type
_entity.pdbx_description
1 polymer ?
#
loop_
_entity_poly.entity_id
_entity_poly.type
_entity_poly.pdbx_seq_one_letter_code
_entity_poly.pdbx_strand_id
1 'polypeptide(L)'
;MKRISAIMAAMTISGMALTGCTGNEAPQQEQSAPIGKSDIKIEGGLMTPEALWAMGRIGEVSVSPDGKSIVYGVSYYSVEKNKSHHTLHIMNADGSSKTLLTTTAANESSAAWIKGGSKIAFLSNEGGSSQVWEMNPDGTERKQLTKDATDIEGFLFSPDESKVVLIKRIKIKPTTADIHPDLPEAKGFVVDDLMYKHWDEWLNDAPHPFIADFDGSAINEGKDLLEGTIYDCPNRPFGGVEQFAWSNDSKKFAYSCNKKSGRDYTVSTDTDIYLYDLESGNTENLCKPDAARSNYGYDTAPQFSPDGKSIAWLSMEHDGYESDLNRLCVMDLATGERKYITEKPNGEKEAIFDSNVDSYCWAPDSKSLYFTGTWHGTTQVYNITTESKLTKMTEGDHDYNSVAMLGENSLIMTRVSMSAPADIYAMEAKAGAEVKQLTQENKHILDQIAIGKVEARWCKSVDGKDLHSWVIYPPHFDPAKKYPTLLFCEGGPQSPVSQFWSYRWNFQIMAANGYIIIAPNRRGLPGFGHAWNWEISTNYGGNCMSDLLTAIDDISKEPYVDTDRLGCVGASFGGYSSMWLAGHHEKRFKAFIAHDGFFNMEQQYYETEESWFPNWDLGGAPYEQTEEVKRSYANSPHRFVDKWDTPILLIHGDRDYRILSSQSMAAFNAARLKGIPAQLLLFPDENHWVLKPQNGILWQRTFFAWLDKWLKE
;
A
#
# COMPACT_ATOMS: atom_id res chain seq x y z
N MET A 1 2.93 -2.63 -5.24
CA MET A 1 2.57 -3.00 -3.85
C MET A 1 3.21 -2.15 -2.76
N LYS A 2 4.35 -1.53 -2.94
CA LYS A 2 4.97 -0.64 -1.92
C LYS A 2 4.23 0.67 -1.64
N ARG A 3 3.43 1.17 -2.57
CA ARG A 3 2.52 2.30 -2.32
C ARG A 3 1.46 2.03 -1.27
N ILE A 4 1.26 0.77 -0.91
CA ILE A 4 0.28 0.29 0.05
C ILE A 4 0.55 0.78 1.48
N SER A 5 1.80 0.94 1.89
CA SER A 5 2.12 1.37 3.26
C SER A 5 1.86 2.86 3.53
N ALA A 6 1.98 3.72 2.52
CA ALA A 6 1.68 5.15 2.65
C ALA A 6 0.17 5.44 2.48
N ILE A 7 -0.55 4.61 1.72
CA ILE A 7 -1.99 4.78 1.41
C ILE A 7 -2.88 4.16 2.50
N MET A 8 -2.38 3.28 3.36
CA MET A 8 -3.18 2.72 4.48
C MET A 8 -3.78 3.77 5.44
N ALA A 9 -3.38 5.03 5.33
CA ALA A 9 -3.91 6.10 6.16
C ALA A 9 -5.17 6.77 5.60
N ALA A 10 -5.49 6.62 4.32
CA ALA A 10 -6.54 7.40 3.66
C ALA A 10 -7.77 6.61 3.17
N MET A 11 -7.84 5.29 3.37
CA MET A 11 -9.06 4.57 2.99
C MET A 11 -10.17 4.75 4.03
N THR A 12 -10.99 5.76 3.82
CA THR A 12 -12.33 5.86 4.42
C THR A 12 -13.23 4.81 3.77
N ILE A 13 -13.62 3.82 4.54
CA ILE A 13 -14.63 2.83 4.15
C ILE A 13 -15.95 3.55 3.94
N SER A 14 -16.40 3.69 2.68
CA SER A 14 -17.79 4.02 2.35
C SER A 14 -18.66 2.84 2.75
N GLY A 15 -19.22 2.89 3.94
CA GLY A 15 -20.21 1.90 4.38
C GLY A 15 -21.50 2.10 3.62
N MET A 16 -21.85 1.21 2.67
CA MET A 16 -23.20 1.15 2.10
C MET A 16 -24.21 0.82 3.20
N ALA A 17 -25.03 1.81 3.55
CA ALA A 17 -26.21 1.60 4.35
C ALA A 17 -27.34 1.04 3.46
N LEU A 18 -27.72 -0.20 3.69
CA LEU A 18 -28.97 -0.77 3.18
C LEU A 18 -30.14 -0.07 3.87
N THR A 19 -30.82 0.83 3.18
CA THR A 19 -32.09 1.41 3.65
C THR A 19 -33.27 0.51 3.23
N GLY A 20 -33.76 -0.23 4.21
CA GLY A 20 -35.12 -0.81 4.12
C GLY A 20 -36.15 0.24 4.59
N CYS A 21 -37.06 0.65 3.72
CA CYS A 21 -38.15 1.53 4.08
C CYS A 21 -39.23 0.78 4.89
N THR A 22 -39.38 1.14 6.17
CA THR A 22 -40.71 1.11 6.85
C THR A 22 -40.71 2.32 7.78
N GLY A 23 -41.75 3.17 7.60
CA GLY A 23 -41.93 4.36 8.43
C GLY A 23 -42.14 4.02 9.90
N ASN A 24 -41.32 4.64 10.72
CA ASN A 24 -41.59 5.01 12.10
C ASN A 24 -40.55 6.10 12.47
N GLU A 25 -40.96 7.04 13.31
CA GLU A 25 -40.18 8.15 13.77
C GLU A 25 -38.74 7.73 14.11
N ALA A 26 -37.78 8.39 13.48
CA ALA A 26 -36.34 8.14 13.72
C ALA A 26 -36.03 8.33 15.22
N PRO A 27 -35.40 7.34 15.88
CA PRO A 27 -34.82 7.60 17.20
C PRO A 27 -33.74 8.67 17.02
N GLN A 28 -33.77 9.71 17.85
CA GLN A 28 -32.65 10.63 17.97
C GLN A 28 -31.40 9.78 18.21
N GLN A 29 -30.52 9.71 17.22
CA GLN A 29 -29.19 9.12 17.41
C GLN A 29 -28.52 9.95 18.51
N GLU A 30 -28.32 9.37 19.68
CA GLU A 30 -27.33 9.88 20.62
C GLU A 30 -26.03 10.06 19.83
N GLN A 31 -25.60 11.29 19.66
CA GLN A 31 -24.29 11.60 19.08
C GLN A 31 -23.24 11.02 20.04
N SER A 32 -22.83 9.79 19.79
CA SER A 32 -21.73 9.17 20.53
C SER A 32 -20.48 10.01 20.29
N ALA A 33 -19.74 10.29 21.37
CA ALA A 33 -18.48 11.02 21.28
C ALA A 33 -17.59 10.49 20.16
N PRO A 34 -16.89 11.35 19.41
CA PRO A 34 -16.01 10.92 18.33
C PRO A 34 -14.93 9.97 18.86
N ILE A 35 -14.52 9.01 18.02
CA ILE A 35 -13.41 8.11 18.34
C ILE A 35 -12.13 8.96 18.30
N GLY A 36 -11.37 8.97 19.38
CA GLY A 36 -10.14 9.73 19.50
C GLY A 36 -8.99 8.89 20.03
N LYS A 37 -7.94 9.55 20.46
CA LYS A 37 -6.75 8.93 21.03
C LYS A 37 -7.11 8.04 22.22
N SER A 38 -6.63 6.79 22.22
CA SER A 38 -6.89 5.81 23.26
C SER A 38 -6.05 6.11 24.51
N ASP A 39 -6.62 5.89 25.69
CA ASP A 39 -5.96 5.95 27.00
C ASP A 39 -5.70 4.56 27.60
N ILE A 40 -5.62 3.55 26.74
CA ILE A 40 -5.44 2.14 27.11
C ILE A 40 -4.33 1.97 28.15
N LYS A 41 -4.59 1.12 29.17
CA LYS A 41 -3.59 0.66 30.12
C LYS A 41 -3.20 -0.77 29.80
N ILE A 42 -1.90 -1.02 29.69
CA ILE A 42 -1.36 -2.31 29.28
C ILE A 42 -0.83 -3.05 30.51
N GLU A 43 -1.53 -4.09 30.87
CA GLU A 43 -1.07 -5.00 31.93
C GLU A 43 0.02 -5.94 31.38
N GLY A 44 1.01 -6.27 32.22
CA GLY A 44 2.09 -7.19 31.86
C GLY A 44 3.20 -6.61 30.98
N GLY A 45 3.07 -5.37 30.47
CA GLY A 45 4.15 -4.67 29.76
C GLY A 45 4.54 -5.26 28.41
N LEU A 46 3.65 -6.00 27.75
CA LEU A 46 3.88 -6.61 26.44
C LEU A 46 2.86 -6.12 25.40
N MET A 47 3.23 -6.15 24.14
CA MET A 47 2.33 -5.85 23.04
C MET A 47 1.18 -6.85 22.98
N THR A 48 -0.06 -6.35 22.93
CA THR A 48 -1.29 -7.14 22.77
C THR A 48 -2.02 -6.72 21.49
N PRO A 49 -2.97 -7.51 20.97
CA PRO A 49 -3.82 -7.10 19.86
C PRO A 49 -4.54 -5.77 20.15
N GLU A 50 -5.07 -5.60 21.35
CA GLU A 50 -5.77 -4.41 21.79
C GLU A 50 -4.84 -3.18 21.85
N ALA A 51 -3.61 -3.35 22.33
CA ALA A 51 -2.60 -2.29 22.33
C ALA A 51 -2.23 -1.86 20.93
N LEU A 52 -2.07 -2.80 19.99
CA LEU A 52 -1.78 -2.51 18.60
C LEU A 52 -2.91 -1.74 17.92
N TRP A 53 -4.18 -2.14 18.14
CA TRP A 53 -5.34 -1.46 17.56
C TRP A 53 -5.68 -0.13 18.25
N ALA A 54 -5.19 0.12 19.46
CA ALA A 54 -5.34 1.39 20.18
C ALA A 54 -4.41 2.50 19.65
N MET A 55 -3.39 2.15 18.83
CA MET A 55 -2.45 3.12 18.29
C MET A 55 -3.08 4.00 17.22
N GLY A 56 -2.86 5.33 17.33
CA GLY A 56 -3.16 6.30 16.29
C GLY A 56 -2.25 6.09 15.07
N ARG A 57 -2.80 6.24 13.88
CA ARG A 57 -2.10 6.04 12.60
C ARG A 57 -1.98 7.36 11.88
N ILE A 58 -0.77 7.91 11.85
CA ILE A 58 -0.46 9.14 11.09
C ILE A 58 -0.59 8.83 9.61
N GLY A 59 -1.32 9.69 8.90
CA GLY A 59 -1.58 9.64 7.47
C GLY A 59 -0.90 10.75 6.69
N GLU A 60 -1.73 11.53 5.99
CA GLU A 60 -1.29 12.64 5.15
C GLU A 60 -0.60 13.77 5.94
N VAL A 61 0.31 14.47 5.25
CA VAL A 61 1.02 15.63 5.78
C VAL A 61 0.98 16.73 4.74
N SER A 62 0.56 17.94 5.13
CA SER A 62 0.44 19.11 4.27
C SER A 62 1.14 20.32 4.91
N VAL A 63 2.13 20.86 4.20
CA VAL A 63 2.93 22.03 4.66
C VAL A 63 2.31 23.30 4.16
N SER A 64 2.22 24.33 5.03
CA SER A 64 1.73 25.65 4.62
C SER A 64 2.66 26.31 3.58
N PRO A 65 2.15 27.17 2.68
CA PRO A 65 2.95 27.82 1.66
C PRO A 65 4.15 28.61 2.19
N ASP A 66 4.05 29.15 3.41
CA ASP A 66 5.14 29.88 4.08
C ASP A 66 6.11 28.94 4.84
N GLY A 67 5.88 27.63 4.81
CA GLY A 67 6.71 26.63 5.47
C GLY A 67 6.69 26.64 7.00
N LYS A 68 5.73 27.35 7.64
CA LYS A 68 5.72 27.53 9.11
C LYS A 68 4.77 26.62 9.86
N SER A 69 3.77 26.08 9.17
CA SER A 69 2.73 25.22 9.75
C SER A 69 2.59 23.92 8.98
N ILE A 70 2.20 22.87 9.68
CA ILE A 70 2.00 21.52 9.15
C ILE A 70 0.63 21.06 9.59
N VAL A 71 -0.24 20.70 8.65
CA VAL A 71 -1.47 19.94 8.91
C VAL A 71 -1.21 18.47 8.62
N TYR A 72 -1.71 17.59 9.48
CA TYR A 72 -1.55 16.14 9.31
C TYR A 72 -2.78 15.38 9.78
N GLY A 73 -3.05 14.25 9.14
CA GLY A 73 -4.15 13.36 9.48
C GLY A 73 -3.75 12.30 10.49
N VAL A 74 -4.68 11.91 11.37
CA VAL A 74 -4.54 10.77 12.27
C VAL A 74 -5.82 9.95 12.29
N SER A 75 -5.71 8.64 12.03
CA SER A 75 -6.82 7.71 12.18
C SER A 75 -6.76 7.03 13.55
N TYR A 76 -7.86 7.10 14.29
CA TYR A 76 -8.08 6.39 15.55
C TYR A 76 -9.11 5.28 15.36
N TYR A 77 -8.99 4.21 16.12
CA TYR A 77 -9.83 3.02 16.00
C TYR A 77 -10.52 2.71 17.33
N SER A 78 -11.77 2.26 17.25
CA SER A 78 -12.51 1.72 18.41
C SER A 78 -12.85 0.26 18.13
N VAL A 79 -12.29 -0.64 18.93
CA VAL A 79 -12.64 -2.06 18.89
C VAL A 79 -14.10 -2.27 19.29
N GLU A 80 -14.60 -1.56 20.30
CA GLU A 80 -15.99 -1.63 20.75
C GLU A 80 -16.97 -1.26 19.64
N LYS A 81 -16.74 -0.11 18.98
CA LYS A 81 -17.60 0.38 17.87
C LYS A 81 -17.33 -0.32 16.54
N ASN A 82 -16.24 -1.08 16.43
CA ASN A 82 -15.72 -1.69 15.20
C ASN A 82 -15.57 -0.69 14.05
N LYS A 83 -15.08 0.51 14.36
CA LYS A 83 -14.98 1.66 13.43
C LYS A 83 -13.67 2.41 13.62
N SER A 84 -13.31 3.17 12.60
CA SER A 84 -12.27 4.20 12.64
C SER A 84 -12.86 5.60 12.58
N HIS A 85 -12.07 6.58 12.98
CA HIS A 85 -12.36 8.00 12.83
C HIS A 85 -11.08 8.72 12.41
N HIS A 86 -11.11 9.44 11.30
CA HIS A 86 -9.99 10.21 10.78
C HIS A 86 -10.17 11.68 11.13
N THR A 87 -9.10 12.29 11.70
CA THR A 87 -9.09 13.65 12.20
C THR A 87 -7.88 14.41 11.70
N LEU A 88 -8.01 15.73 11.54
CA LEU A 88 -6.93 16.63 11.15
C LEU A 88 -6.35 17.35 12.38
N HIS A 89 -5.03 17.43 12.40
CA HIS A 89 -4.24 18.12 13.40
C HIS A 89 -3.37 19.18 12.75
N ILE A 90 -2.98 20.22 13.51
CA ILE A 90 -2.02 21.22 13.08
C ILE A 90 -0.89 21.35 14.10
N MET A 91 0.31 21.67 13.60
CA MET A 91 1.46 22.02 14.42
C MET A 91 2.34 23.06 13.71
N ASN A 92 3.21 23.73 14.47
CA ASN A 92 4.28 24.53 13.88
C ASN A 92 5.31 23.61 13.18
N ALA A 93 6.05 24.16 12.21
CA ALA A 93 7.08 23.41 11.47
C ALA A 93 8.20 22.83 12.36
N ASP A 94 8.40 23.37 13.55
CA ASP A 94 9.35 22.86 14.55
C ASP A 94 8.80 21.75 15.44
N GLY A 95 7.54 21.35 15.23
CA GLY A 95 6.82 20.33 16.01
C GLY A 95 6.17 20.84 17.29
N SER A 96 6.20 22.16 17.56
CA SER A 96 5.52 22.78 18.71
C SER A 96 4.04 23.06 18.42
N SER A 97 3.29 23.47 19.44
CA SER A 97 1.90 23.96 19.35
C SER A 97 0.94 22.99 18.63
N LYS A 98 1.01 21.69 18.95
CA LYS A 98 0.09 20.69 18.37
C LYS A 98 -1.33 20.88 18.85
N THR A 99 -2.27 20.96 17.90
CA THR A 99 -3.70 21.16 18.17
C THR A 99 -4.54 20.26 17.27
N LEU A 100 -5.61 19.68 17.80
CA LEU A 100 -6.65 19.01 17.04
C LEU A 100 -7.48 20.10 16.30
N LEU A 101 -7.55 20.03 14.97
CA LEU A 101 -8.32 20.97 14.15
C LEU A 101 -9.79 20.58 14.03
N THR A 102 -10.07 19.29 13.89
CA THR A 102 -11.39 18.78 13.58
C THR A 102 -11.96 18.03 14.77
N THR A 103 -13.13 18.46 15.24
CA THR A 103 -13.78 17.95 16.48
C THR A 103 -15.15 17.33 16.22
N THR A 104 -15.55 17.22 14.96
CA THR A 104 -16.81 16.59 14.54
C THR A 104 -16.74 15.06 14.63
N ALA A 105 -17.87 14.39 14.50
CA ALA A 105 -17.91 12.92 14.39
C ALA A 105 -17.71 12.44 12.93
N ALA A 106 -17.56 13.37 11.98
CA ALA A 106 -17.31 13.07 10.57
C ALA A 106 -15.83 12.68 10.37
N ASN A 107 -15.57 11.84 9.37
CA ASN A 107 -14.21 11.64 8.87
C ASN A 107 -13.77 12.86 8.07
N GLU A 108 -12.59 13.38 8.38
CA GLU A 108 -12.05 14.60 7.78
C GLU A 108 -10.60 14.35 7.34
N SER A 109 -10.33 14.50 6.04
CA SER A 109 -9.06 14.08 5.41
C SER A 109 -8.66 14.99 4.24
N SER A 110 -7.54 14.68 3.62
CA SER A 110 -7.05 15.34 2.38
C SER A 110 -6.84 16.83 2.53
N ALA A 111 -6.22 17.26 3.64
CA ALA A 111 -6.01 18.67 3.94
C ALA A 111 -5.07 19.35 2.93
N ALA A 112 -5.51 20.45 2.35
CA ALA A 112 -4.75 21.29 1.43
C ALA A 112 -4.83 22.77 1.84
N TRP A 113 -3.70 23.45 1.83
CA TRP A 113 -3.65 24.90 2.09
C TRP A 113 -4.14 25.66 0.88
N ILE A 114 -5.04 26.61 1.08
CA ILE A 114 -5.59 27.51 0.05
C ILE A 114 -5.55 28.96 0.51
N LYS A 115 -5.86 29.87 -0.40
CA LYS A 115 -5.91 31.33 -0.16
C LYS A 115 -4.60 31.86 0.45
N GLY A 116 -3.47 31.41 -0.14
CA GLY A 116 -2.14 31.77 0.32
C GLY A 116 -1.81 31.31 1.74
N GLY A 117 -2.44 30.24 2.22
CA GLY A 117 -2.26 29.67 3.57
C GLY A 117 -3.20 30.26 4.63
N SER A 118 -4.15 31.10 4.26
CA SER A 118 -5.14 31.67 5.19
C SER A 118 -6.32 30.72 5.47
N LYS A 119 -6.51 29.70 4.65
CA LYS A 119 -7.54 28.67 4.80
C LYS A 119 -6.96 27.26 4.53
N ILE A 120 -7.64 26.25 5.05
CA ILE A 120 -7.38 24.85 4.79
C ILE A 120 -8.63 24.27 4.14
N ALA A 121 -8.50 23.71 2.93
CA ALA A 121 -9.52 22.89 2.30
C ALA A 121 -9.34 21.43 2.73
N PHE A 122 -10.42 20.67 2.86
CA PHE A 122 -10.40 19.27 3.28
C PHE A 122 -11.67 18.54 2.84
N LEU A 123 -11.62 17.20 2.82
CA LEU A 123 -12.81 16.37 2.66
C LEU A 123 -13.48 16.14 4.01
N SER A 124 -14.81 16.22 4.04
CA SER A 124 -15.62 15.85 5.21
C SER A 124 -16.94 15.24 4.77
N ASN A 125 -17.37 14.17 5.47
CA ASN A 125 -18.69 13.56 5.29
C ASN A 125 -19.73 14.05 6.32
N GLU A 126 -19.53 15.23 6.89
CA GLU A 126 -20.42 15.84 7.89
C GLU A 126 -21.88 15.97 7.40
N GLY A 127 -22.07 16.22 6.10
CA GLY A 127 -23.39 16.33 5.46
C GLY A 127 -24.01 14.98 5.02
N GLY A 128 -23.37 13.84 5.32
CA GLY A 128 -23.82 12.51 4.91
C GLY A 128 -23.16 11.98 3.63
N SER A 129 -22.56 12.86 2.81
CA SER A 129 -21.68 12.53 1.68
C SER A 129 -20.34 13.25 1.79
N SER A 130 -19.30 12.67 1.23
CA SER A 130 -17.96 13.28 1.21
C SER A 130 -17.95 14.49 0.27
N GLN A 131 -17.65 15.68 0.82
CA GLN A 131 -17.64 16.93 0.10
C GLN A 131 -16.37 17.73 0.46
N VAL A 132 -15.99 18.70 -0.37
CA VAL A 132 -14.90 19.64 -0.08
C VAL A 132 -15.41 20.74 0.84
N TRP A 133 -14.69 20.97 1.92
CA TRP A 133 -14.93 22.03 2.91
C TRP A 133 -13.71 22.92 3.04
N GLU A 134 -13.86 24.10 3.61
CA GLU A 134 -12.76 24.97 4.07
C GLU A 134 -12.93 25.37 5.53
N MET A 135 -11.83 25.69 6.19
CA MET A 135 -11.79 26.26 7.54
C MET A 135 -10.58 27.18 7.74
N ASN A 136 -10.59 27.97 8.80
CA ASN A 136 -9.39 28.67 9.25
C ASN A 136 -8.34 27.68 9.81
N PRO A 137 -7.05 28.07 9.85
CA PRO A 137 -6.01 27.25 10.50
C PRO A 137 -6.21 26.99 12.00
N ASP A 138 -7.12 27.69 12.64
CA ASP A 138 -7.54 27.44 14.03
C ASP A 138 -8.79 26.54 14.16
N GLY A 139 -9.29 26.00 13.03
CA GLY A 139 -10.46 25.14 12.97
C GLY A 139 -11.81 25.87 12.94
N THR A 140 -11.81 27.22 12.98
CA THR A 140 -13.03 28.03 12.92
C THR A 140 -13.50 28.32 11.47
N GLU A 141 -14.67 28.92 11.32
CA GLU A 141 -15.25 29.33 10.03
C GLU A 141 -15.36 28.17 9.02
N ARG A 142 -15.81 27.01 9.47
CA ARG A 142 -16.04 25.86 8.61
C ARG A 142 -17.13 26.16 7.58
N LYS A 143 -16.85 25.87 6.32
CA LYS A 143 -17.77 26.11 5.21
C LYS A 143 -17.63 25.02 4.15
N GLN A 144 -18.76 24.47 3.74
CA GLN A 144 -18.83 23.53 2.62
C GLN A 144 -18.65 24.28 1.29
N LEU A 145 -17.73 23.82 0.45
CA LEU A 145 -17.41 24.41 -0.85
C LEU A 145 -18.10 23.70 -2.01
N THR A 146 -18.33 22.39 -1.94
CA THR A 146 -19.06 21.61 -2.94
C THR A 146 -20.42 21.18 -2.43
N LYS A 147 -21.38 20.97 -3.35
CA LYS A 147 -22.70 20.39 -3.09
C LYS A 147 -23.02 19.37 -4.19
N ASP A 148 -22.08 18.46 -4.41
CA ASP A 148 -22.23 17.42 -5.43
C ASP A 148 -23.23 16.36 -4.99
N ALA A 149 -23.91 15.76 -5.96
CA ALA A 149 -24.86 14.68 -5.69
C ALA A 149 -24.17 13.37 -5.33
N THR A 150 -22.87 13.25 -5.62
CA THR A 150 -22.03 12.09 -5.34
C THR A 150 -20.94 12.43 -4.35
N ASP A 151 -20.29 11.41 -3.79
CA ASP A 151 -19.10 11.59 -2.98
C ASP A 151 -17.96 12.18 -3.83
N ILE A 152 -17.19 13.08 -3.23
CA ILE A 152 -15.89 13.52 -3.74
C ILE A 152 -14.82 12.66 -3.07
N GLU A 153 -14.03 11.92 -3.87
CA GLU A 153 -12.99 11.00 -3.38
C GLU A 153 -11.62 11.69 -3.23
N GLY A 154 -11.43 12.82 -3.93
CA GLY A 154 -10.21 13.60 -3.87
C GLY A 154 -10.38 14.95 -4.58
N PHE A 155 -9.49 15.88 -4.28
CA PHE A 155 -9.48 17.20 -4.94
C PHE A 155 -8.06 17.77 -5.03
N LEU A 156 -7.81 18.59 -6.05
CA LEU A 156 -6.53 19.27 -6.25
C LEU A 156 -6.77 20.68 -6.86
N PHE A 157 -6.45 21.73 -6.09
CA PHE A 157 -6.52 23.10 -6.57
C PHE A 157 -5.41 23.42 -7.58
N SER A 158 -5.73 24.23 -8.60
CA SER A 158 -4.71 24.85 -9.45
C SER A 158 -3.86 25.86 -8.64
N PRO A 159 -2.60 26.14 -9.04
CA PRO A 159 -1.75 27.09 -8.33
C PRO A 159 -2.34 28.50 -8.16
N ASP A 160 -3.14 28.98 -9.13
CA ASP A 160 -3.84 30.26 -9.06
C ASP A 160 -5.20 30.18 -8.33
N GLU A 161 -5.55 28.96 -7.88
CA GLU A 161 -6.82 28.64 -7.21
C GLU A 161 -8.09 28.96 -8.01
N SER A 162 -8.00 29.20 -9.33
CA SER A 162 -9.16 29.45 -10.17
C SER A 162 -9.90 28.16 -10.56
N LYS A 163 -9.22 27.03 -10.50
CA LYS A 163 -9.72 25.69 -10.85
C LYS A 163 -9.46 24.68 -9.74
N VAL A 164 -10.29 23.64 -9.72
CA VAL A 164 -10.12 22.48 -8.86
C VAL A 164 -10.40 21.22 -9.68
N VAL A 165 -9.54 20.22 -9.61
CA VAL A 165 -9.89 18.87 -10.05
C VAL A 165 -10.59 18.17 -8.91
N LEU A 166 -11.74 17.58 -9.18
CA LEU A 166 -12.51 16.70 -8.27
C LEU A 166 -12.48 15.28 -8.81
N ILE A 167 -12.19 14.30 -7.95
CA ILE A 167 -12.35 12.87 -8.29
C ILE A 167 -13.77 12.47 -7.93
N LYS A 168 -14.55 12.04 -8.93
CA LYS A 168 -15.92 11.57 -8.75
C LYS A 168 -16.12 10.25 -9.48
N ARG A 169 -16.98 9.38 -8.95
CA ARG A 169 -17.36 8.15 -9.63
C ARG A 169 -18.48 8.40 -10.61
N ILE A 170 -18.33 7.91 -11.82
CA ILE A 170 -19.38 7.89 -12.86
C ILE A 170 -19.84 6.45 -13.08
N LYS A 171 -21.13 6.28 -13.36
CA LYS A 171 -21.69 4.99 -13.72
C LYS A 171 -21.27 4.61 -15.15
N ILE A 172 -20.58 3.47 -15.30
CA ILE A 172 -20.06 2.98 -16.60
C ILE A 172 -20.84 1.77 -17.14
N LYS A 173 -21.55 1.05 -16.28
CA LYS A 173 -22.37 -0.11 -16.65
C LYS A 173 -23.76 -0.02 -16.01
N PRO A 174 -24.81 -0.46 -16.71
CA PRO A 174 -26.13 -0.57 -16.10
C PRO A 174 -26.12 -1.67 -15.04
N THR A 175 -26.78 -1.43 -13.93
CA THR A 175 -27.05 -2.46 -12.92
C THR A 175 -28.21 -3.35 -13.34
N THR A 176 -28.41 -4.49 -12.66
CA THR A 176 -29.59 -5.36 -12.90
C THR A 176 -30.89 -4.60 -12.71
N ALA A 177 -30.97 -3.69 -11.75
CA ALA A 177 -32.16 -2.87 -11.53
C ALA A 177 -32.42 -1.84 -12.66
N ASP A 178 -31.37 -1.37 -13.34
CA ASP A 178 -31.53 -0.49 -14.52
C ASP A 178 -32.08 -1.26 -15.74
N ILE A 179 -31.62 -2.50 -15.93
CA ILE A 179 -32.03 -3.35 -17.05
C ILE A 179 -33.44 -3.94 -16.82
N HIS A 180 -33.72 -4.28 -15.56
CA HIS A 180 -34.98 -4.92 -15.12
C HIS A 180 -35.64 -4.13 -13.99
N PRO A 181 -36.20 -2.94 -14.26
CA PRO A 181 -36.78 -2.08 -13.22
C PRO A 181 -38.03 -2.67 -12.56
N ASP A 182 -38.60 -3.71 -13.16
CA ASP A 182 -39.69 -4.52 -12.60
C ASP A 182 -39.21 -5.53 -11.54
N LEU A 183 -37.90 -5.71 -11.37
CA LEU A 183 -37.29 -6.66 -10.43
C LEU A 183 -36.36 -5.93 -9.42
N PRO A 184 -36.87 -4.98 -8.60
CA PRO A 184 -36.04 -4.12 -7.76
C PRO A 184 -35.24 -4.88 -6.67
N GLU A 185 -35.69 -6.08 -6.30
CA GLU A 185 -35.02 -6.91 -5.29
C GLU A 185 -34.00 -7.92 -5.91
N ALA A 186 -33.91 -7.96 -7.24
CA ALA A 186 -32.93 -8.84 -7.89
C ALA A 186 -31.50 -8.31 -7.68
N LYS A 187 -30.59 -9.19 -7.22
CA LYS A 187 -29.19 -8.87 -6.89
C LYS A 187 -28.18 -9.62 -7.75
N GLY A 188 -28.62 -10.26 -8.82
CA GLY A 188 -27.74 -10.96 -9.75
C GLY A 188 -26.90 -9.97 -10.56
N PHE A 189 -25.66 -10.35 -10.86
CA PHE A 189 -24.83 -9.63 -11.82
C PHE A 189 -24.86 -10.34 -13.16
N VAL A 190 -25.06 -9.59 -14.24
CA VAL A 190 -24.91 -10.09 -15.60
C VAL A 190 -23.59 -9.54 -16.14
N VAL A 191 -22.66 -10.42 -16.46
CA VAL A 191 -21.31 -10.08 -16.89
C VAL A 191 -21.05 -10.71 -18.26
N ASP A 192 -20.59 -9.92 -19.21
CA ASP A 192 -20.32 -10.31 -20.59
C ASP A 192 -18.90 -9.91 -21.07
N ASP A 193 -18.14 -9.23 -20.24
CA ASP A 193 -16.75 -8.84 -20.51
C ASP A 193 -15.90 -8.81 -19.23
N LEU A 194 -14.57 -8.83 -19.38
CA LEU A 194 -13.59 -8.51 -18.37
C LEU A 194 -13.42 -6.96 -18.31
N MET A 195 -12.85 -6.36 -17.36
CA MET A 195 -12.67 -6.62 -15.97
C MET A 195 -14.01 -6.32 -15.28
N TYR A 196 -14.61 -7.26 -14.58
CA TYR A 196 -15.91 -7.06 -13.94
C TYR A 196 -15.80 -6.89 -12.42
N LYS A 197 -14.63 -7.16 -11.88
CA LYS A 197 -14.30 -6.97 -10.46
C LYS A 197 -12.83 -6.53 -10.36
N HIS A 198 -12.49 -5.75 -9.35
CA HIS A 198 -11.12 -5.32 -9.07
C HIS A 198 -10.95 -5.13 -7.56
N TRP A 199 -9.91 -5.71 -6.98
CA TRP A 199 -9.57 -5.71 -5.56
C TRP A 199 -10.66 -6.32 -4.68
N ASP A 200 -11.69 -5.56 -4.29
CA ASP A 200 -12.84 -5.99 -3.46
C ASP A 200 -14.19 -5.43 -3.94
N GLU A 201 -14.22 -4.85 -5.14
CA GLU A 201 -15.39 -4.21 -5.73
C GLU A 201 -15.83 -4.89 -7.03
N TRP A 202 -17.15 -4.93 -7.26
CA TRP A 202 -17.73 -5.19 -8.56
C TRP A 202 -17.79 -3.88 -9.34
N LEU A 203 -17.30 -3.86 -10.59
CA LEU A 203 -17.11 -2.64 -11.36
C LEU A 203 -18.37 -2.25 -12.12
N ASN A 204 -19.14 -1.32 -11.55
CA ASN A 204 -20.30 -0.67 -12.19
C ASN A 204 -20.05 0.83 -12.44
N ASP A 205 -18.99 1.36 -11.90
CA ASP A 205 -18.56 2.76 -11.98
C ASP A 205 -17.05 2.87 -12.24
N ALA A 206 -16.59 4.07 -12.58
CA ALA A 206 -15.18 4.43 -12.71
C ALA A 206 -14.90 5.78 -12.05
N PRO A 207 -13.76 5.99 -11.39
CA PRO A 207 -13.34 7.31 -10.95
C PRO A 207 -12.89 8.14 -12.16
N HIS A 208 -13.39 9.40 -12.25
CA HIS A 208 -13.01 10.36 -13.27
C HIS A 208 -12.57 11.69 -12.66
N PRO A 209 -11.60 12.41 -13.27
CA PRO A 209 -11.24 13.77 -12.90
C PRO A 209 -12.22 14.76 -13.52
N PHE A 210 -12.86 15.59 -12.68
CA PHE A 210 -13.74 16.68 -13.09
C PHE A 210 -13.02 18.00 -12.87
N ILE A 211 -12.85 18.81 -13.92
CA ILE A 211 -12.27 20.15 -13.80
C ILE A 211 -13.39 21.14 -13.48
N ALA A 212 -13.39 21.67 -12.28
CA ALA A 212 -14.36 22.61 -11.72
C ALA A 212 -13.78 24.02 -11.59
N ASP A 213 -14.65 25.03 -11.60
CA ASP A 213 -14.31 26.41 -11.27
C ASP A 213 -14.43 26.64 -9.78
N PHE A 214 -13.49 27.42 -9.22
CA PHE A 214 -13.56 27.93 -7.87
C PHE A 214 -13.63 29.46 -7.90
N ASP A 215 -14.71 30.04 -7.37
CA ASP A 215 -14.95 31.47 -7.34
C ASP A 215 -14.43 32.18 -6.07
N GLY A 216 -13.63 31.44 -5.25
CA GLY A 216 -13.16 31.86 -3.93
C GLY A 216 -14.14 31.58 -2.80
N SER A 217 -15.35 31.12 -3.11
CA SER A 217 -16.40 30.85 -2.12
C SER A 217 -17.15 29.53 -2.33
N ALA A 218 -17.20 29.01 -3.55
CA ALA A 218 -17.85 27.76 -3.91
C ALA A 218 -17.14 27.10 -5.11
N ILE A 219 -17.23 25.79 -5.19
CA ILE A 219 -16.75 24.98 -6.30
C ILE A 219 -17.98 24.45 -7.05
N ASN A 220 -18.02 24.62 -8.37
CA ASN A 220 -19.10 24.10 -9.19
C ASN A 220 -18.94 22.57 -9.42
N GLU A 221 -19.90 21.95 -10.11
CA GLU A 221 -19.88 20.52 -10.39
C GLU A 221 -18.72 20.05 -11.28
N GLY A 222 -18.12 20.99 -12.02
CA GLY A 222 -17.03 20.70 -12.95
C GLY A 222 -17.47 19.97 -14.22
N LYS A 223 -16.52 19.85 -15.16
CA LYS A 223 -16.66 19.10 -16.39
C LYS A 223 -15.83 17.83 -16.29
N ASP A 224 -16.44 16.70 -16.62
CA ASP A 224 -15.75 15.42 -16.74
C ASP A 224 -14.70 15.48 -17.86
N LEU A 225 -13.42 15.26 -17.50
CA LEU A 225 -12.32 15.27 -18.46
C LEU A 225 -12.32 14.06 -19.39
N LEU A 226 -12.90 12.95 -18.93
CA LEU A 226 -12.97 11.67 -19.64
C LEU A 226 -14.40 11.32 -20.08
N GLU A 227 -15.27 12.32 -20.23
CA GLU A 227 -16.68 12.13 -20.61
C GLU A 227 -16.84 11.17 -21.79
N GLY A 228 -17.75 10.20 -21.63
CA GLY A 228 -18.05 9.18 -22.63
C GLY A 228 -17.04 8.01 -22.68
N THR A 229 -16.07 7.95 -21.77
CA THR A 229 -15.16 6.79 -21.61
C THR A 229 -15.49 5.98 -20.37
N ILE A 230 -14.86 4.83 -20.23
CA ILE A 230 -14.99 3.93 -19.08
C ILE A 230 -13.65 3.72 -18.35
N TYR A 231 -12.66 4.58 -18.61
CA TYR A 231 -11.32 4.45 -18.08
C TYR A 231 -11.24 4.85 -16.61
N ASP A 232 -10.49 4.11 -15.81
CA ASP A 232 -10.19 4.51 -14.45
C ASP A 232 -9.15 5.64 -14.42
N CYS A 233 -9.50 6.78 -13.83
CA CYS A 233 -8.59 7.90 -13.62
C CYS A 233 -9.01 8.70 -12.36
N PRO A 234 -8.27 8.59 -11.27
CA PRO A 234 -7.00 7.86 -11.08
C PRO A 234 -7.15 6.35 -11.25
N ASN A 235 -6.01 5.67 -11.51
CA ASN A 235 -6.01 4.23 -11.78
C ASN A 235 -6.36 3.43 -10.52
N ARG A 236 -7.32 2.52 -10.63
CA ARG A 236 -7.64 1.56 -9.54
C ARG A 236 -6.50 0.55 -9.36
N PRO A 237 -6.41 -0.13 -8.18
CA PRO A 237 -7.31 0.05 -7.02
C PRO A 237 -6.87 1.14 -6.05
N PHE A 238 -5.67 1.70 -6.18
CA PHE A 238 -5.03 2.55 -5.15
C PHE A 238 -4.63 3.95 -5.63
N GLY A 239 -5.00 4.34 -6.85
CA GLY A 239 -4.69 5.68 -7.36
C GLY A 239 -5.52 6.76 -6.68
N GLY A 240 -4.91 7.94 -6.50
CA GLY A 240 -5.52 9.14 -5.94
C GLY A 240 -4.97 10.41 -6.57
N VAL A 241 -5.04 11.51 -5.84
CA VAL A 241 -4.59 12.84 -6.32
C VAL A 241 -3.09 12.92 -6.64
N GLU A 242 -2.27 11.98 -6.14
CA GLU A 242 -0.85 11.88 -6.50
C GLU A 242 -0.63 11.51 -7.98
N GLN A 243 -1.67 11.03 -8.66
CA GLN A 243 -1.63 10.77 -10.10
C GLN A 243 -1.97 11.99 -10.95
N PHE A 244 -2.12 13.16 -10.33
CA PHE A 244 -2.50 14.43 -10.93
C PHE A 244 -1.48 15.51 -10.65
N ALA A 245 -1.28 16.44 -11.60
CA ALA A 245 -0.47 17.64 -11.41
C ALA A 245 -0.98 18.80 -12.26
N TRP A 246 -1.03 20.00 -11.67
CA TRP A 246 -1.23 21.24 -12.39
C TRP A 246 0.10 21.85 -12.83
N SER A 247 0.15 22.42 -14.03
CA SER A 247 1.26 23.30 -14.42
C SER A 247 1.26 24.57 -13.55
N ASN A 248 2.46 25.15 -13.35
CA ASN A 248 2.63 26.31 -12.46
C ASN A 248 1.83 27.55 -12.90
N ASP A 249 1.52 27.66 -14.19
CA ASP A 249 0.68 28.71 -14.76
C ASP A 249 -0.82 28.38 -14.77
N SER A 250 -1.22 27.25 -14.18
CA SER A 250 -2.60 26.77 -14.10
C SER A 250 -3.29 26.49 -15.44
N LYS A 251 -2.54 26.44 -16.56
CA LYS A 251 -3.11 26.28 -17.90
C LYS A 251 -3.14 24.84 -18.38
N LYS A 252 -2.35 23.97 -17.77
CA LYS A 252 -2.26 22.55 -18.14
C LYS A 252 -2.46 21.67 -16.94
N PHE A 253 -3.02 20.49 -17.21
CA PHE A 253 -3.28 19.47 -16.19
C PHE A 253 -2.71 18.13 -16.67
N ALA A 254 -1.79 17.58 -15.89
CA ALA A 254 -1.21 16.25 -16.14
C ALA A 254 -1.92 15.19 -15.30
N TYR A 255 -2.19 14.04 -15.88
CA TYR A 255 -2.82 12.92 -15.20
C TYR A 255 -2.31 11.57 -15.71
N SER A 256 -2.25 10.56 -14.82
CA SER A 256 -1.93 9.18 -15.17
C SER A 256 -3.22 8.40 -15.44
N CYS A 257 -3.27 7.66 -16.54
CA CYS A 257 -4.44 6.88 -16.91
C CYS A 257 -4.06 5.67 -17.77
N ASN A 258 -4.68 4.50 -17.49
CA ASN A 258 -4.70 3.38 -18.40
C ASN A 258 -5.92 3.51 -19.32
N LYS A 259 -5.71 3.90 -20.57
CA LYS A 259 -6.79 4.07 -21.56
C LYS A 259 -7.11 2.76 -22.30
N LYS A 260 -7.25 1.69 -21.53
CA LYS A 260 -7.72 0.38 -22.00
C LYS A 260 -9.00 -0.01 -21.30
N SER A 261 -9.70 -1.01 -21.82
CA SER A 261 -10.95 -1.51 -21.26
C SER A 261 -11.10 -3.01 -21.53
N GLY A 262 -12.03 -3.65 -20.83
CA GLY A 262 -12.34 -5.06 -21.03
C GLY A 262 -11.10 -5.95 -20.88
N ARG A 263 -10.97 -6.93 -21.76
CA ARG A 263 -9.84 -7.85 -21.79
C ARG A 263 -8.48 -7.13 -21.83
N ASP A 264 -8.34 -6.06 -22.61
CA ASP A 264 -7.06 -5.38 -22.80
C ASP A 264 -6.60 -4.68 -21.51
N TYR A 265 -7.54 -4.18 -20.70
CA TYR A 265 -7.24 -3.66 -19.36
C TYR A 265 -6.78 -4.78 -18.42
N THR A 266 -7.47 -5.93 -18.43
CA THR A 266 -7.19 -7.06 -17.53
C THR A 266 -5.79 -7.66 -17.71
N VAL A 267 -5.16 -7.51 -18.89
CA VAL A 267 -3.86 -8.10 -19.20
C VAL A 267 -2.72 -7.10 -19.31
N SER A 268 -2.93 -5.83 -18.96
CA SER A 268 -1.95 -4.77 -19.17
C SER A 268 -1.80 -3.85 -17.97
N THR A 269 -0.55 -3.49 -17.67
CA THR A 269 -0.19 -2.46 -16.67
C THR A 269 0.17 -1.11 -17.32
N ASP A 270 0.00 -0.97 -18.63
CA ASP A 270 0.38 0.19 -19.40
C ASP A 270 -0.48 1.42 -19.06
N THR A 271 0.08 2.28 -18.22
CA THR A 271 -0.47 3.59 -17.89
C THR A 271 0.44 4.68 -18.43
N ASP A 272 -0.14 5.73 -18.97
CA ASP A 272 0.59 6.86 -19.52
C ASP A 272 0.32 8.16 -18.75
N ILE A 273 1.27 9.11 -18.83
CA ILE A 273 1.04 10.50 -18.42
C ILE A 273 0.45 11.27 -19.60
N TYR A 274 -0.75 11.80 -19.38
CA TYR A 274 -1.45 12.66 -20.33
C TYR A 274 -1.39 14.12 -19.86
N LEU A 275 -1.13 15.03 -20.81
CA LEU A 275 -1.10 16.46 -20.57
C LEU A 275 -2.27 17.12 -21.29
N TYR A 276 -3.26 17.59 -20.53
CA TYR A 276 -4.42 18.31 -21.00
C TYR A 276 -4.17 19.80 -20.98
N ASP A 277 -4.40 20.47 -22.09
CA ASP A 277 -4.32 21.93 -22.25
C ASP A 277 -5.72 22.54 -22.13
N LEU A 278 -5.94 23.42 -21.14
CA LEU A 278 -7.25 23.95 -20.81
C LEU A 278 -7.78 24.92 -21.86
N GLU A 279 -6.89 25.62 -22.59
CA GLU A 279 -7.28 26.61 -23.60
C GLU A 279 -7.72 25.94 -24.90
N SER A 280 -6.94 24.99 -25.39
CA SER A 280 -7.21 24.30 -26.66
C SER A 280 -8.14 23.09 -26.49
N GLY A 281 -8.24 22.52 -25.28
CA GLY A 281 -8.94 21.27 -25.01
C GLY A 281 -8.22 20.01 -25.54
N ASN A 282 -6.97 20.13 -25.97
CA ASN A 282 -6.21 19.01 -26.48
C ASN A 282 -5.51 18.23 -25.36
N THR A 283 -5.38 16.93 -25.56
CA THR A 283 -4.63 16.03 -24.68
C THR A 283 -3.46 15.42 -25.43
N GLU A 284 -2.26 15.50 -24.88
CA GLU A 284 -1.04 14.87 -25.39
C GLU A 284 -0.60 13.73 -24.48
N ASN A 285 -0.20 12.58 -25.06
CA ASN A 285 0.47 11.49 -24.35
C ASN A 285 1.98 11.77 -24.30
N LEU A 286 2.53 11.92 -23.08
CA LEU A 286 3.96 12.21 -22.86
C LEU A 286 4.84 10.95 -22.83
N CYS A 287 4.25 9.76 -22.70
CA CYS A 287 4.94 8.49 -22.49
C CYS A 287 5.06 7.63 -23.76
N LYS A 288 4.87 8.25 -24.95
CA LYS A 288 4.97 7.51 -26.21
C LYS A 288 6.29 6.73 -26.29
N PRO A 289 6.25 5.44 -26.70
CA PRO A 289 7.44 4.64 -26.90
C PRO A 289 8.41 5.33 -27.83
N ASP A 290 9.70 5.21 -27.58
CA ASP A 290 10.77 5.63 -28.48
C ASP A 290 11.50 4.41 -29.07
N ALA A 291 12.45 4.67 -30.00
CA ALA A 291 13.19 3.60 -30.67
C ALA A 291 14.10 2.79 -29.72
N ALA A 292 14.38 3.31 -28.54
CA ALA A 292 15.28 2.70 -27.55
C ALA A 292 14.54 1.95 -26.46
N ARG A 293 13.25 2.29 -26.21
CA ARG A 293 12.47 1.74 -25.09
C ARG A 293 11.02 1.48 -25.44
N SER A 294 10.48 0.40 -24.92
CA SER A 294 9.06 0.05 -25.05
C SER A 294 8.18 1.04 -24.28
N ASN A 295 8.52 1.38 -23.02
CA ASN A 295 7.75 2.26 -22.14
C ASN A 295 6.26 1.89 -22.08
N TYR A 296 5.95 0.61 -21.89
CA TYR A 296 4.59 0.09 -21.81
C TYR A 296 4.22 -0.37 -20.38
N GLY A 297 5.05 -0.04 -19.37
CA GLY A 297 4.76 -0.31 -17.97
C GLY A 297 3.96 0.82 -17.30
N TYR A 298 3.97 0.85 -15.98
CA TYR A 298 3.34 1.93 -15.23
C TYR A 298 4.11 3.25 -15.37
N ASP A 299 3.45 4.30 -15.87
CA ASP A 299 3.87 5.69 -15.78
C ASP A 299 2.91 6.44 -14.84
N THR A 300 3.41 6.94 -13.69
CA THR A 300 2.54 7.48 -12.64
C THR A 300 3.18 8.64 -11.87
N ALA A 301 2.35 9.33 -11.06
CA ALA A 301 2.77 10.39 -10.14
C ALA A 301 3.49 11.56 -10.82
N PRO A 302 2.88 12.23 -11.82
CA PRO A 302 3.49 13.36 -12.49
C PRO A 302 3.69 14.55 -11.53
N GLN A 303 4.80 15.30 -11.69
CA GLN A 303 5.05 16.55 -10.96
C GLN A 303 5.80 17.52 -11.86
N PHE A 304 5.29 18.75 -11.99
CA PHE A 304 6.03 19.82 -12.67
C PHE A 304 7.19 20.33 -11.81
N SER A 305 8.30 20.70 -12.45
CA SER A 305 9.39 21.39 -11.77
C SER A 305 8.95 22.76 -11.24
N PRO A 306 9.54 23.29 -10.16
CA PRO A 306 9.19 24.62 -9.64
C PRO A 306 9.31 25.75 -10.64
N ASP A 307 10.22 25.67 -11.62
CA ASP A 307 10.36 26.67 -12.69
C ASP A 307 9.41 26.43 -13.89
N GLY A 308 8.60 25.38 -13.86
CA GLY A 308 7.60 25.04 -14.87
C GLY A 308 8.18 24.56 -16.21
N LYS A 309 9.49 24.30 -16.32
CA LYS A 309 10.11 23.91 -17.58
C LYS A 309 10.17 22.40 -17.80
N SER A 310 10.07 21.63 -16.75
CA SER A 310 10.13 20.17 -16.82
C SER A 310 8.95 19.54 -16.10
N ILE A 311 8.68 18.29 -16.44
CA ILE A 311 7.78 17.41 -15.71
C ILE A 311 8.53 16.11 -15.39
N ALA A 312 8.35 15.59 -14.18
CA ALA A 312 8.88 14.30 -13.75
C ALA A 312 7.74 13.33 -13.49
N TRP A 313 8.03 12.03 -13.60
CA TRP A 313 7.12 10.94 -13.21
C TRP A 313 7.88 9.66 -12.91
N LEU A 314 7.21 8.71 -12.26
CA LEU A 314 7.71 7.36 -12.03
C LEU A 314 7.38 6.49 -13.23
N SER A 315 8.36 5.74 -13.77
CA SER A 315 8.23 5.01 -15.02
C SER A 315 8.80 3.59 -14.93
N MET A 316 8.00 2.61 -15.34
CA MET A 316 8.39 1.21 -15.56
C MET A 316 8.46 0.92 -17.06
N GLU A 317 9.26 -0.08 -17.46
CA GLU A 317 9.50 -0.37 -18.88
C GLU A 317 8.53 -1.39 -19.47
N HIS A 318 8.17 -2.46 -18.72
CA HIS A 318 7.52 -3.62 -19.28
C HIS A 318 6.03 -3.70 -18.94
N ASP A 319 5.19 -3.89 -19.97
CA ASP A 319 3.77 -4.18 -19.79
C ASP A 319 3.54 -5.51 -19.10
N GLY A 320 2.59 -5.54 -18.17
CA GLY A 320 2.25 -6.73 -17.38
C GLY A 320 3.21 -7.02 -16.21
N TYR A 321 4.36 -6.35 -16.14
CA TYR A 321 5.31 -6.52 -15.04
C TYR A 321 5.10 -5.48 -13.94
N GLU A 322 4.19 -5.75 -13.05
CA GLU A 322 3.80 -4.85 -11.95
C GLU A 322 4.97 -4.48 -11.01
N SER A 323 5.98 -5.33 -10.96
CA SER A 323 7.15 -5.17 -10.07
C SER A 323 8.43 -4.83 -10.83
N ASP A 324 8.31 -4.29 -12.02
CA ASP A 324 9.44 -3.77 -12.77
C ASP A 324 10.16 -2.63 -12.02
N LEU A 325 11.35 -2.31 -12.48
CA LEU A 325 12.14 -1.22 -11.88
C LEU A 325 11.44 0.12 -12.06
N ASN A 326 11.00 0.72 -10.96
CA ASN A 326 10.32 2.00 -10.96
C ASN A 326 11.34 3.15 -10.94
N ARG A 327 11.62 3.69 -12.12
CA ARG A 327 12.64 4.72 -12.40
C ARG A 327 12.04 6.11 -12.28
N LEU A 328 12.88 7.10 -12.07
CA LEU A 328 12.50 8.51 -12.11
C LEU A 328 12.83 9.10 -13.49
N CYS A 329 11.79 9.45 -14.24
CA CYS A 329 11.87 10.10 -15.56
C CYS A 329 11.67 11.60 -15.41
N VAL A 330 12.46 12.40 -16.14
CA VAL A 330 12.31 13.86 -16.25
C VAL A 330 12.25 14.22 -17.73
N MET A 331 11.25 15.02 -18.12
CA MET A 331 11.07 15.52 -19.50
C MET A 331 11.16 17.04 -19.52
N ASP A 332 11.93 17.57 -20.45
CA ASP A 332 11.92 18.99 -20.80
C ASP A 332 10.69 19.30 -21.66
N LEU A 333 9.84 20.21 -21.21
CA LEU A 333 8.55 20.49 -21.87
C LEU A 333 8.68 21.25 -23.19
N ALA A 334 9.80 21.94 -23.41
CA ALA A 334 10.03 22.69 -24.66
C ALA A 334 10.56 21.80 -25.78
N THR A 335 11.38 20.80 -25.46
CA THR A 335 12.03 19.94 -26.44
C THR A 335 11.39 18.56 -26.54
N GLY A 336 10.68 18.11 -25.51
CA GLY A 336 10.15 16.74 -25.39
C GLY A 336 11.23 15.70 -25.06
N GLU A 337 12.47 16.12 -24.74
CA GLU A 337 13.54 15.21 -24.35
C GLU A 337 13.27 14.59 -22.99
N ARG A 338 13.32 13.25 -22.92
CA ARG A 338 13.14 12.45 -21.69
C ARG A 338 14.47 11.90 -21.20
N LYS A 339 14.72 12.00 -19.89
CA LYS A 339 15.88 11.44 -19.20
C LYS A 339 15.44 10.56 -18.03
N TYR A 340 15.91 9.33 -17.97
CA TYR A 340 15.74 8.44 -16.80
C TYR A 340 16.91 8.71 -15.84
N ILE A 341 16.72 9.66 -14.93
CA ILE A 341 17.82 10.20 -14.10
C ILE A 341 18.35 9.21 -13.05
N THR A 342 17.63 8.12 -12.77
CA THR A 342 18.11 7.00 -11.94
C THR A 342 18.97 6.00 -12.71
N GLU A 343 19.25 6.25 -13.98
CA GLU A 343 20.15 5.48 -14.84
C GLU A 343 21.38 6.29 -15.27
N LYS A 344 22.40 5.61 -15.77
CA LYS A 344 23.62 6.28 -16.27
C LYS A 344 23.31 7.16 -17.50
N PRO A 345 23.89 8.37 -17.54
CA PRO A 345 23.55 9.37 -18.59
C PRO A 345 24.08 9.03 -19.99
N ASN A 346 24.84 7.96 -20.16
CA ASN A 346 25.43 7.54 -21.45
C ASN A 346 24.49 6.70 -22.34
N GLY A 347 23.22 6.54 -21.95
CA GLY A 347 22.24 5.71 -22.67
C GLY A 347 22.40 4.20 -22.42
N GLU A 348 23.36 3.79 -21.57
CA GLU A 348 23.41 2.43 -21.05
C GLU A 348 22.27 2.27 -20.03
N LYS A 349 21.46 1.20 -20.20
CA LYS A 349 20.38 0.85 -19.25
C LYS A 349 20.97 0.30 -17.93
N GLU A 350 21.97 0.98 -17.38
CA GLU A 350 22.59 0.61 -16.10
C GLU A 350 22.09 1.56 -15.00
N ALA A 351 21.49 1.01 -13.98
CA ALA A 351 20.92 1.77 -12.89
C ALA A 351 22.03 2.43 -12.04
N ILE A 352 21.84 3.70 -11.69
CA ILE A 352 22.59 4.39 -10.62
C ILE A 352 21.95 4.06 -9.28
N PHE A 353 20.62 3.92 -9.26
CA PHE A 353 19.86 3.41 -8.13
C PHE A 353 19.13 2.14 -8.56
N ASP A 354 19.71 0.98 -8.27
CA ASP A 354 19.24 -0.34 -8.71
C ASP A 354 18.12 -0.88 -7.79
N SER A 355 17.13 -0.02 -7.52
CA SER A 355 15.91 -0.32 -6.78
C SER A 355 14.81 0.68 -7.13
N ASN A 356 13.60 0.44 -6.62
CA ASN A 356 12.44 1.30 -6.90
C ASN A 356 12.55 2.66 -6.23
N VAL A 357 12.15 3.69 -6.97
CA VAL A 357 11.76 4.99 -6.41
C VAL A 357 10.31 4.86 -5.92
N ASP A 358 10.07 5.13 -4.64
CA ASP A 358 8.75 4.93 -4.04
C ASP A 358 7.93 6.23 -3.96
N SER A 359 8.53 7.33 -3.53
CA SER A 359 7.94 8.67 -3.40
C SER A 359 9.00 9.71 -3.73
N TYR A 360 8.63 10.83 -4.32
CA TYR A 360 9.59 11.86 -4.65
C TYR A 360 9.00 13.28 -4.59
N CYS A 361 9.86 14.28 -4.52
CA CYS A 361 9.52 15.70 -4.70
C CYS A 361 10.67 16.47 -5.34
N TRP A 362 10.35 17.54 -6.08
CA TRP A 362 11.34 18.46 -6.61
C TRP A 362 12.01 19.28 -5.51
N ALA A 363 13.31 19.52 -5.65
CA ALA A 363 13.98 20.59 -4.94
C ALA A 363 13.57 21.96 -5.52
N PRO A 364 13.57 23.03 -4.71
CA PRO A 364 13.13 24.38 -5.16
C PRO A 364 13.94 24.95 -6.32
N ASP A 365 15.18 24.48 -6.51
CA ASP A 365 16.09 24.93 -7.58
C ASP A 365 15.77 24.33 -8.96
N SER A 366 14.82 23.40 -9.04
CA SER A 366 14.45 22.66 -10.27
C SER A 366 15.59 21.83 -10.89
N LYS A 367 16.68 21.58 -10.15
CA LYS A 367 17.87 20.87 -10.64
C LYS A 367 18.09 19.52 -9.98
N SER A 368 17.35 19.23 -8.94
CA SER A 368 17.39 17.94 -8.25
C SER A 368 16.04 17.55 -7.68
N LEU A 369 15.92 16.28 -7.33
CA LEU A 369 14.74 15.70 -6.70
C LEU A 369 15.17 14.93 -5.45
N TYR A 370 14.32 14.95 -4.43
CA TYR A 370 14.43 14.06 -3.29
C TYR A 370 13.49 12.89 -3.46
N PHE A 371 13.92 11.69 -3.09
CA PHE A 371 13.07 10.51 -3.20
C PHE A 371 13.35 9.51 -2.08
N THR A 372 12.35 8.66 -1.81
CA THR A 372 12.51 7.47 -0.95
C THR A 372 12.72 6.24 -1.80
N GLY A 373 13.59 5.36 -1.34
CA GLY A 373 13.86 4.08 -2.00
C GLY A 373 14.45 3.06 -1.05
N THR A 374 14.15 1.79 -1.28
CA THR A 374 14.63 0.71 -0.42
C THR A 374 15.94 0.16 -0.93
N TRP A 375 16.91 0.02 -0.01
CA TRP A 375 18.16 -0.67 -0.27
C TRP A 375 18.58 -1.47 0.96
N HIS A 376 18.88 -2.76 0.77
CA HIS A 376 19.30 -3.69 1.83
C HIS A 376 18.36 -3.70 3.05
N GLY A 377 17.05 -3.77 2.80
CA GLY A 377 16.03 -3.93 3.85
C GLY A 377 15.67 -2.66 4.62
N THR A 378 16.12 -1.48 4.17
CA THR A 378 15.70 -0.18 4.72
C THR A 378 15.32 0.78 3.60
N THR A 379 14.31 1.63 3.84
CA THR A 379 13.90 2.68 2.90
C THR A 379 14.46 4.01 3.38
N GLN A 380 15.39 4.59 2.61
CA GLN A 380 16.09 5.82 2.96
C GLN A 380 15.70 6.96 2.01
N VAL A 381 16.02 8.20 2.40
CA VAL A 381 15.88 9.37 1.54
C VAL A 381 17.16 9.57 0.74
N TYR A 382 17.00 9.85 -0.54
CA TYR A 382 18.05 10.16 -1.50
C TYR A 382 17.78 11.52 -2.16
N ASN A 383 18.85 12.17 -2.63
CA ASN A 383 18.79 13.29 -3.58
C ASN A 383 19.42 12.83 -4.89
N ILE A 384 18.80 13.18 -6.01
CA ILE A 384 19.35 12.95 -7.34
C ILE A 384 19.22 14.21 -8.19
N THR A 385 20.30 14.61 -8.86
CA THR A 385 20.24 15.75 -9.78
C THR A 385 19.68 15.34 -11.13
N THR A 386 19.18 16.29 -11.91
CA THR A 386 18.76 16.08 -13.31
C THR A 386 19.90 15.61 -14.22
N GLU A 387 21.16 15.68 -13.74
CA GLU A 387 22.36 15.13 -14.38
C GLU A 387 22.79 13.78 -13.76
N SER A 388 21.87 13.10 -13.10
CA SER A 388 22.04 11.72 -12.58
C SER A 388 23.11 11.58 -11.48
N LYS A 389 23.37 12.63 -10.69
CA LYS A 389 24.25 12.53 -9.51
C LYS A 389 23.44 12.18 -8.27
N LEU A 390 23.62 10.94 -7.78
CA LEU A 390 22.94 10.40 -6.61
C LEU A 390 23.69 10.75 -5.31
N THR A 391 22.94 11.09 -4.26
CA THR A 391 23.44 11.31 -2.90
C THR A 391 22.47 10.68 -1.89
N LYS A 392 22.96 9.81 -1.01
CA LYS A 392 22.17 9.29 0.12
C LYS A 392 22.05 10.35 1.20
N MET A 393 20.82 10.67 1.63
CA MET A 393 20.54 11.75 2.59
C MET A 393 20.46 11.25 4.03
N THR A 394 19.90 10.04 4.23
CA THR A 394 19.61 9.46 5.54
C THR A 394 20.18 8.06 5.67
N GLU A 395 20.34 7.59 6.92
CA GLU A 395 20.80 6.24 7.27
C GLU A 395 20.10 5.73 8.52
N GLY A 396 20.14 4.41 8.74
CA GLY A 396 19.64 3.76 9.96
C GLY A 396 18.62 2.66 9.68
N ASP A 397 18.29 1.87 10.71
CA ASP A 397 17.38 0.75 10.63
C ASP A 397 15.93 1.23 10.81
N HIS A 398 15.42 1.92 9.81
CA HIS A 398 14.05 2.44 9.71
C HIS A 398 13.69 2.76 8.26
N ASP A 399 12.41 2.97 8.00
CA ASP A 399 11.89 3.32 6.68
C ASP A 399 11.31 4.74 6.67
N TYR A 400 11.64 5.51 5.66
CA TYR A 400 10.93 6.74 5.31
C TYR A 400 9.87 6.44 4.25
N ASN A 401 8.58 6.59 4.61
CA ASN A 401 7.48 6.28 3.71
C ASN A 401 7.16 7.42 2.73
N SER A 402 7.51 8.66 3.09
CA SER A 402 7.28 9.84 2.26
C SER A 402 8.36 10.87 2.46
N VAL A 403 8.53 11.74 1.46
CA VAL A 403 9.41 12.92 1.52
C VAL A 403 8.73 14.08 0.80
N ALA A 404 8.78 15.26 1.41
CA ALA A 404 8.34 16.52 0.82
C ALA A 404 9.22 17.68 1.29
N MET A 405 9.14 18.81 0.60
CA MET A 405 9.82 20.04 1.04
C MET A 405 9.10 20.66 2.24
N LEU A 406 9.87 21.09 3.22
CA LEU A 406 9.45 21.95 4.35
C LEU A 406 10.09 23.33 4.18
N GLY A 407 9.42 24.21 3.46
CA GLY A 407 10.01 25.46 2.99
C GLY A 407 11.10 25.24 1.94
N GLU A 408 12.08 26.13 1.87
CA GLU A 408 13.10 26.06 0.81
C GLU A 408 14.30 25.14 1.13
N ASN A 409 14.60 24.92 2.42
CA ASN A 409 15.87 24.33 2.84
C ASN A 409 15.74 23.12 3.76
N SER A 410 14.53 22.59 3.96
CA SER A 410 14.28 21.46 4.84
C SER A 410 13.37 20.44 4.17
N LEU A 411 13.46 19.20 4.66
CA LEU A 411 12.61 18.09 4.27
C LEU A 411 11.69 17.71 5.43
N ILE A 412 10.46 17.32 5.11
CA ILE A 412 9.53 16.67 6.01
C ILE A 412 9.28 15.25 5.53
N MET A 413 9.21 14.31 6.46
CA MET A 413 9.13 12.89 6.15
C MET A 413 8.27 12.17 7.18
N THR A 414 7.61 11.09 6.79
CA THR A 414 7.07 10.11 7.73
C THR A 414 8.03 8.96 7.86
N ARG A 415 8.28 8.50 9.09
CA ARG A 415 9.22 7.43 9.39
C ARG A 415 8.60 6.36 10.27
N VAL A 416 8.86 5.11 9.92
CA VAL A 416 8.46 3.92 10.68
C VAL A 416 9.66 3.03 10.96
N SER A 417 9.53 2.09 11.90
CA SER A 417 10.44 0.95 12.01
C SER A 417 9.67 -0.30 12.47
N MET A 418 10.31 -1.46 12.43
CA MET A 418 9.74 -2.67 13.02
C MET A 418 9.49 -2.53 14.53
N SER A 419 9.97 -1.45 15.16
CA SER A 419 9.84 -1.18 16.59
C SER A 419 8.90 -0.01 16.92
N ALA A 420 8.45 0.75 15.94
CA ALA A 420 7.57 1.91 16.16
C ALA A 420 6.72 2.24 14.92
N PRO A 421 5.43 2.58 15.08
CA PRO A 421 4.58 3.07 14.01
C PRO A 421 5.02 4.46 13.51
N ALA A 422 4.33 4.97 12.47
CA ALA A 422 4.67 6.22 11.84
C ALA A 422 4.62 7.42 12.78
N ASP A 423 5.67 8.24 12.70
CA ASP A 423 5.74 9.61 13.22
C ASP A 423 6.31 10.55 12.15
N ILE A 424 6.11 11.86 12.32
CA ILE A 424 6.58 12.90 11.41
C ILE A 424 7.97 13.38 11.86
N TYR A 425 8.88 13.52 10.90
CA TYR A 425 10.25 13.96 11.10
C TYR A 425 10.61 15.08 10.13
N ALA A 426 11.57 15.90 10.50
CA ALA A 426 12.15 16.92 9.62
C ALA A 426 13.66 16.94 9.72
N MET A 427 14.34 17.37 8.65
CA MET A 427 15.77 17.60 8.61
C MET A 427 16.11 18.76 7.66
N GLU A 428 17.30 19.35 7.80
CA GLU A 428 17.82 20.20 6.73
C GLU A 428 18.02 19.37 5.45
N ALA A 429 17.78 19.99 4.29
CA ALA A 429 17.92 19.36 2.97
C ALA A 429 19.41 19.16 2.60
N LYS A 430 20.16 18.55 3.50
CA LYS A 430 21.60 18.31 3.41
C LYS A 430 21.93 16.89 3.88
N ALA A 431 22.77 16.18 3.12
CA ALA A 431 23.18 14.83 3.44
C ALA A 431 23.81 14.73 4.85
N GLY A 432 23.32 13.77 5.65
CA GLY A 432 23.79 13.53 7.01
C GLY A 432 23.38 14.59 8.04
N ALA A 433 22.45 15.49 7.71
CA ALA A 433 21.88 16.42 8.68
C ALA A 433 21.11 15.68 9.79
N GLU A 434 21.02 16.30 10.96
CA GLU A 434 20.26 15.76 12.07
C GLU A 434 18.78 15.63 11.72
N VAL A 435 18.20 14.45 11.99
CA VAL A 435 16.77 14.17 11.78
C VAL A 435 16.02 14.37 13.08
N LYS A 436 15.15 15.39 13.13
CA LYS A 436 14.34 15.75 14.29
C LYS A 436 12.97 15.11 14.22
N GLN A 437 12.55 14.42 15.27
CA GLN A 437 11.19 13.92 15.43
C GLN A 437 10.24 15.05 15.82
N LEU A 438 9.17 15.26 15.03
CA LEU A 438 8.19 16.31 15.27
C LEU A 438 6.97 15.81 16.03
N THR A 439 6.55 14.55 15.82
CA THR A 439 5.43 13.95 16.53
C THR A 439 5.85 12.75 17.37
N GLN A 440 5.04 12.39 18.35
CA GLN A 440 5.19 11.21 19.21
C GLN A 440 3.79 10.66 19.51
N GLU A 441 3.06 10.31 18.43
CA GLU A 441 1.62 10.04 18.54
C GLU A 441 1.32 8.88 19.50
N ASN A 442 2.11 7.82 19.43
CA ASN A 442 1.89 6.59 20.17
C ASN A 442 2.80 6.40 21.38
N LYS A 443 3.55 7.46 21.79
CA LYS A 443 4.49 7.36 22.92
C LYS A 443 3.85 6.85 24.21
N HIS A 444 2.62 7.27 24.52
CA HIS A 444 1.88 6.88 25.73
C HIS A 444 1.54 5.39 25.79
N ILE A 445 1.48 4.71 24.63
CA ILE A 445 1.31 3.24 24.52
C ILE A 445 2.69 2.56 24.53
N LEU A 446 3.63 3.06 23.72
CA LEU A 446 4.96 2.47 23.59
C LEU A 446 5.76 2.51 24.89
N ASP A 447 5.60 3.53 25.72
CA ASP A 447 6.24 3.63 27.05
C ASP A 447 5.72 2.55 28.05
N GLN A 448 4.60 1.89 27.78
CA GLN A 448 4.03 0.85 28.63
C GLN A 448 4.46 -0.57 28.23
N ILE A 449 5.17 -0.75 27.11
CA ILE A 449 5.49 -2.07 26.56
C ILE A 449 7.00 -2.24 26.33
N ALA A 450 7.45 -3.46 26.56
CA ALA A 450 8.80 -3.87 26.16
C ALA A 450 8.79 -4.27 24.68
N ILE A 451 9.71 -3.71 23.91
CA ILE A 451 9.92 -3.98 22.49
C ILE A 451 11.06 -4.97 22.32
N GLY A 452 10.88 -5.94 21.44
CA GLY A 452 11.90 -6.91 21.06
C GLY A 452 12.98 -6.28 20.18
N LYS A 453 14.23 -6.72 20.36
CA LYS A 453 15.36 -6.29 19.54
C LYS A 453 15.16 -6.74 18.09
N VAL A 454 15.54 -5.88 17.13
CA VAL A 454 15.58 -6.19 15.70
C VAL A 454 17.03 -6.16 15.24
N GLU A 455 17.45 -7.15 14.49
CA GLU A 455 18.83 -7.26 13.96
C GLU A 455 18.82 -7.70 12.48
N ALA A 456 19.72 -7.13 11.69
CA ALA A 456 20.02 -7.65 10.35
C ALA A 456 20.89 -8.91 10.45
N ARG A 457 20.54 -9.95 9.69
CA ARG A 457 21.32 -11.19 9.58
C ARG A 457 21.62 -11.47 8.11
N TRP A 458 22.86 -11.81 7.81
CA TRP A 458 23.29 -12.19 6.49
C TRP A 458 23.81 -13.63 6.47
N CYS A 459 23.42 -14.38 5.47
CA CYS A 459 23.96 -15.70 5.22
C CYS A 459 24.19 -15.90 3.72
N LYS A 460 24.77 -17.02 3.32
CA LYS A 460 24.93 -17.37 1.90
C LYS A 460 23.75 -18.23 1.44
N SER A 461 23.15 -17.85 0.31
CA SER A 461 22.18 -18.67 -0.42
C SER A 461 22.83 -19.91 -1.02
N VAL A 462 22.02 -20.82 -1.56
CA VAL A 462 22.51 -22.09 -2.16
C VAL A 462 23.45 -21.90 -3.33
N ASP A 463 23.41 -20.77 -4.00
CA ASP A 463 24.31 -20.37 -5.11
C ASP A 463 25.38 -19.36 -4.70
N GLY A 464 25.56 -19.14 -3.39
CA GLY A 464 26.63 -18.32 -2.81
C GLY A 464 26.39 -16.82 -2.79
N LYS A 465 25.20 -16.34 -3.22
CA LYS A 465 24.83 -14.91 -3.11
C LYS A 465 24.55 -14.55 -1.65
N ASP A 466 24.65 -13.25 -1.31
CA ASP A 466 24.31 -12.76 0.02
C ASP A 466 22.79 -12.68 0.20
N LEU A 467 22.28 -13.34 1.25
CA LEU A 467 20.89 -13.37 1.63
C LEU A 467 20.70 -12.59 2.95
N HIS A 468 19.97 -11.51 2.87
CA HIS A 468 19.62 -10.68 4.02
C HIS A 468 18.34 -11.17 4.68
N SER A 469 18.27 -11.09 6.01
CA SER A 469 17.08 -11.32 6.81
C SER A 469 17.00 -10.33 7.97
N TRP A 470 15.80 -9.92 8.36
CA TRP A 470 15.59 -9.33 9.66
C TRP A 470 15.28 -10.43 10.68
N VAL A 471 15.87 -10.31 11.88
CA VAL A 471 15.59 -11.18 13.03
C VAL A 471 15.02 -10.34 14.15
N ILE A 472 13.86 -10.74 14.65
CA ILE A 472 13.17 -10.07 15.75
C ILE A 472 13.12 -11.02 16.95
N TYR A 473 13.69 -10.56 18.06
CA TYR A 473 13.78 -11.34 19.29
C TYR A 473 12.64 -11.02 20.25
N PRO A 474 12.22 -11.95 21.11
CA PRO A 474 11.28 -11.65 22.20
C PRO A 474 11.76 -10.52 23.10
N PRO A 475 10.86 -9.69 23.66
CA PRO A 475 11.22 -8.81 24.76
C PRO A 475 11.90 -9.60 25.89
N HIS A 476 12.91 -9.00 26.51
CA HIS A 476 13.73 -9.64 27.58
C HIS A 476 14.42 -10.95 27.11
N PHE A 477 14.83 -11.01 25.86
CA PHE A 477 15.52 -12.15 25.25
C PHE A 477 16.70 -12.59 26.11
N ASP A 478 16.79 -13.89 26.39
CA ASP A 478 17.87 -14.55 27.13
C ASP A 478 18.52 -15.62 26.25
N PRO A 479 19.75 -15.43 25.76
CA PRO A 479 20.39 -16.38 24.85
C PRO A 479 20.67 -17.77 25.46
N ALA A 480 20.51 -17.93 26.78
CA ALA A 480 20.64 -19.23 27.46
C ALA A 480 19.36 -20.07 27.38
N LYS A 481 18.24 -19.49 26.94
CA LYS A 481 16.96 -20.17 26.76
C LYS A 481 16.74 -20.58 25.31
N LYS A 482 15.86 -21.56 25.09
CA LYS A 482 15.42 -21.95 23.75
C LYS A 482 14.04 -21.38 23.44
N TYR A 483 13.88 -20.87 22.21
CA TYR A 483 12.65 -20.21 21.76
C TYR A 483 12.08 -20.88 20.51
N PRO A 484 10.75 -21.03 20.42
CA PRO A 484 10.11 -21.36 19.14
C PRO A 484 10.37 -20.25 18.13
N THR A 485 10.60 -20.63 16.87
CA THR A 485 11.03 -19.68 15.84
C THR A 485 10.13 -19.77 14.62
N LEU A 486 9.75 -18.62 14.08
CA LEU A 486 8.88 -18.48 12.91
C LEU A 486 9.68 -18.02 11.70
N LEU A 487 9.57 -18.77 10.61
CA LEU A 487 9.93 -18.29 9.28
C LEU A 487 8.75 -17.44 8.76
N PHE A 488 9.00 -16.17 8.51
CA PHE A 488 8.04 -15.28 7.86
C PHE A 488 8.29 -15.27 6.35
N CYS A 489 7.28 -15.64 5.58
CA CYS A 489 7.28 -15.61 4.13
C CYS A 489 6.59 -14.34 3.66
N GLU A 490 7.34 -13.40 3.09
CA GLU A 490 6.78 -12.15 2.56
C GLU A 490 5.94 -12.40 1.32
N GLY A 491 4.86 -11.60 1.20
CA GLY A 491 3.98 -11.56 0.04
C GLY A 491 4.60 -10.86 -1.18
N GLY A 492 3.77 -10.46 -2.06
CA GLY A 492 4.14 -9.76 -3.29
C GLY A 492 3.83 -10.60 -4.52
N PRO A 493 4.76 -11.32 -5.12
CA PRO A 493 6.06 -11.81 -4.61
C PRO A 493 7.19 -10.78 -4.52
N GLN A 494 7.04 -9.59 -5.06
CA GLN A 494 8.07 -8.57 -5.11
C GLN A 494 7.77 -7.39 -4.14
N SER A 495 7.68 -7.68 -2.85
CA SER A 495 7.55 -6.68 -1.77
C SER A 495 8.67 -6.89 -0.74
N PRO A 496 9.55 -5.91 -0.46
CA PRO A 496 10.68 -6.14 0.41
C PRO A 496 10.26 -6.28 1.87
N VAL A 497 10.99 -7.10 2.60
CA VAL A 497 10.99 -7.05 4.06
C VAL A 497 11.92 -5.90 4.47
N SER A 498 11.35 -4.72 4.58
CA SER A 498 12.03 -3.53 5.12
C SER A 498 11.62 -3.29 6.57
N GLN A 499 11.95 -2.13 7.12
CA GLN A 499 11.61 -1.75 8.50
C GLN A 499 10.15 -1.31 8.67
N PHE A 500 9.20 -1.87 7.91
CA PHE A 500 7.79 -1.51 7.96
C PHE A 500 7.13 -1.84 9.30
N TRP A 501 6.11 -1.06 9.67
CA TRP A 501 5.18 -1.35 10.76
C TRP A 501 3.84 -1.81 10.19
N SER A 502 3.41 -3.01 10.53
CA SER A 502 2.11 -3.55 10.11
C SER A 502 1.16 -3.69 11.29
N TYR A 503 -0.13 -3.43 11.06
CA TYR A 503 -1.18 -3.65 12.06
C TYR A 503 -1.81 -5.06 11.96
N ARG A 504 -1.47 -5.83 10.95
CA ARG A 504 -1.83 -7.25 10.78
C ARG A 504 -0.62 -8.15 11.06
N TRP A 505 0.42 -8.06 10.22
CA TRP A 505 1.66 -8.83 10.33
C TRP A 505 2.71 -8.07 11.17
N ASN A 506 2.37 -7.79 12.44
CA ASN A 506 3.27 -7.06 13.32
C ASN A 506 4.27 -8.00 14.00
N PHE A 507 5.56 -7.80 13.74
CA PHE A 507 6.60 -8.66 14.30
C PHE A 507 6.77 -8.47 15.82
N GLN A 508 6.49 -7.28 16.36
CA GLN A 508 6.63 -7.06 17.79
C GLN A 508 5.55 -7.79 18.61
N ILE A 509 4.33 -7.94 18.08
CA ILE A 509 3.32 -8.76 18.77
C ILE A 509 3.67 -10.26 18.70
N MET A 510 4.28 -10.72 17.59
CA MET A 510 4.77 -12.10 17.50
C MET A 510 5.91 -12.34 18.51
N ALA A 511 6.84 -11.41 18.60
CA ALA A 511 7.93 -11.43 19.57
C ALA A 511 7.42 -11.36 21.02
N ALA A 512 6.43 -10.51 21.30
CA ALA A 512 5.79 -10.41 22.62
C ALA A 512 5.09 -11.72 23.05
N ASN A 513 4.67 -12.55 22.08
CA ASN A 513 4.17 -13.89 22.32
C ASN A 513 5.29 -14.94 22.47
N GLY A 514 6.56 -14.53 22.56
CA GLY A 514 7.69 -15.40 22.87
C GLY A 514 8.29 -16.14 21.68
N TYR A 515 8.02 -15.70 20.45
CA TYR A 515 8.61 -16.24 19.22
C TYR A 515 9.83 -15.43 18.79
N ILE A 516 10.84 -16.08 18.25
CA ILE A 516 11.83 -15.44 17.38
C ILE A 516 11.25 -15.43 15.96
N ILE A 517 11.37 -14.34 15.23
CA ILE A 517 10.95 -14.25 13.85
C ILE A 517 12.18 -14.05 12.97
N ILE A 518 12.32 -14.87 11.92
CA ILE A 518 13.25 -14.60 10.82
C ILE A 518 12.43 -14.25 9.57
N ALA A 519 12.73 -13.09 9.00
CA ALA A 519 12.03 -12.52 7.87
C ALA A 519 13.03 -12.25 6.72
N PRO A 520 13.26 -13.24 5.83
CA PRO A 520 14.28 -13.15 4.78
C PRO A 520 13.83 -12.31 3.60
N ASN A 521 14.77 -11.54 3.05
CA ASN A 521 14.66 -10.89 1.75
C ASN A 521 15.13 -11.84 0.65
N ARG A 522 14.32 -12.88 0.40
CA ARG A 522 14.55 -13.89 -0.64
C ARG A 522 14.57 -13.29 -2.04
N ARG A 523 15.05 -14.00 -3.04
CA ARG A 523 14.93 -13.61 -4.44
C ARG A 523 13.50 -13.30 -4.83
N GLY A 524 13.34 -12.28 -5.67
CA GLY A 524 12.08 -11.66 -6.04
C GLY A 524 11.72 -10.45 -5.19
N LEU A 525 12.40 -10.18 -4.07
CA LEU A 525 12.15 -8.99 -3.27
C LEU A 525 13.03 -7.83 -3.72
N PRO A 526 12.48 -6.60 -3.94
CA PRO A 526 13.26 -5.44 -4.35
C PRO A 526 14.18 -4.93 -3.23
N GLY A 527 15.17 -4.10 -3.61
CA GLY A 527 16.14 -3.52 -2.69
C GLY A 527 17.48 -4.28 -2.63
N PHE A 528 17.68 -5.25 -3.52
CA PHE A 528 18.91 -6.04 -3.65
C PHE A 528 19.37 -6.12 -5.11
N GLY A 529 18.97 -5.14 -5.92
CA GLY A 529 19.19 -5.07 -7.36
C GLY A 529 18.03 -5.63 -8.17
N HIS A 530 17.83 -5.06 -9.39
CA HIS A 530 16.73 -5.47 -10.27
C HIS A 530 16.85 -6.94 -10.70
N ALA A 531 18.07 -7.44 -10.94
CA ALA A 531 18.31 -8.84 -11.27
C ALA A 531 17.85 -9.81 -10.16
N TRP A 532 18.01 -9.43 -8.88
CA TRP A 532 17.51 -10.20 -7.74
C TRP A 532 15.97 -10.24 -7.70
N ASN A 533 15.35 -9.09 -8.00
CA ASN A 533 13.89 -8.97 -8.08
C ASN A 533 13.32 -9.80 -9.24
N TRP A 534 13.92 -9.71 -10.43
CA TRP A 534 13.48 -10.40 -11.64
C TRP A 534 13.57 -11.92 -11.56
N GLU A 535 14.53 -12.47 -10.81
CA GLU A 535 14.84 -13.92 -10.79
C GLU A 535 13.67 -14.81 -10.34
N ILE A 536 12.63 -14.22 -9.72
CA ILE A 536 11.44 -14.98 -9.32
C ILE A 536 10.45 -15.20 -10.46
N SER A 537 10.43 -14.32 -11.47
CA SER A 537 9.51 -14.43 -12.61
C SER A 537 9.71 -15.77 -13.32
N THR A 538 8.63 -16.49 -13.57
CA THR A 538 8.54 -17.85 -14.13
C THR A 538 9.26 -18.94 -13.32
N ASN A 539 9.61 -18.67 -12.04
CA ASN A 539 10.42 -19.57 -11.21
C ASN A 539 9.99 -19.62 -9.73
N TYR A 540 8.70 -19.67 -9.46
CA TYR A 540 8.13 -19.63 -8.11
C TYR A 540 8.54 -20.79 -7.18
N GLY A 541 8.87 -21.96 -7.72
CA GLY A 541 9.40 -23.10 -6.97
C GLY A 541 10.93 -23.20 -6.91
N GLY A 542 11.63 -22.18 -7.42
CA GLY A 542 13.08 -22.19 -7.55
C GLY A 542 13.85 -21.63 -6.35
N ASN A 543 14.83 -20.79 -6.65
CA ASN A 543 15.74 -20.24 -5.65
C ASN A 543 15.06 -19.42 -4.56
N CYS A 544 13.92 -18.79 -4.83
CA CYS A 544 13.15 -18.08 -3.81
C CYS A 544 12.71 -18.99 -2.66
N MET A 545 12.33 -20.23 -2.94
CA MET A 545 11.98 -21.22 -1.90
C MET A 545 13.23 -21.76 -1.19
N SER A 546 14.33 -21.95 -1.93
CA SER A 546 15.61 -22.33 -1.35
C SER A 546 16.17 -21.26 -0.40
N ASP A 547 15.98 -19.98 -0.71
CA ASP A 547 16.38 -18.87 0.15
C ASP A 547 15.61 -18.88 1.48
N LEU A 548 14.28 -19.15 1.44
CA LEU A 548 13.46 -19.28 2.66
C LEU A 548 13.97 -20.41 3.55
N LEU A 549 14.23 -21.59 2.97
CA LEU A 549 14.78 -22.74 3.71
C LEU A 549 16.20 -22.47 4.21
N THR A 550 17.04 -21.80 3.43
CA THR A 550 18.40 -21.41 3.82
C THR A 550 18.38 -20.46 5.02
N ALA A 551 17.48 -19.48 5.04
CA ALA A 551 17.39 -18.54 6.15
C ALA A 551 16.98 -19.21 7.46
N ILE A 552 15.99 -20.09 7.45
CA ILE A 552 15.58 -20.80 8.67
C ILE A 552 16.64 -21.83 9.11
N ASP A 553 17.30 -22.52 8.18
CA ASP A 553 18.38 -23.45 8.49
C ASP A 553 19.63 -22.71 9.06
N ASP A 554 19.88 -21.48 8.61
CA ASP A 554 20.99 -20.68 9.10
C ASP A 554 20.78 -20.21 10.55
N ILE A 555 19.59 -19.65 10.87
CA ILE A 555 19.29 -19.23 12.24
C ILE A 555 19.15 -20.43 13.19
N SER A 556 18.78 -21.60 12.68
CA SER A 556 18.64 -22.84 13.46
C SER A 556 19.98 -23.37 14.00
N LYS A 557 21.12 -22.83 13.57
CA LYS A 557 22.45 -23.12 14.15
C LYS A 557 22.68 -22.44 15.50
N GLU A 558 21.85 -21.42 15.81
CA GLU A 558 21.97 -20.68 17.06
C GLU A 558 21.44 -21.51 18.25
N PRO A 559 22.16 -21.53 19.39
CA PRO A 559 21.80 -22.38 20.54
C PRO A 559 20.45 -22.01 21.17
N TYR A 560 19.99 -20.78 20.98
CA TYR A 560 18.71 -20.29 21.49
C TYR A 560 17.51 -20.63 20.59
N VAL A 561 17.71 -21.17 19.39
CA VAL A 561 16.62 -21.65 18.52
C VAL A 561 16.25 -23.08 18.92
N ASP A 562 14.95 -23.30 19.14
CA ASP A 562 14.43 -24.65 19.36
C ASP A 562 13.99 -25.24 18.01
N THR A 563 14.83 -26.09 17.46
CA THR A 563 14.59 -26.74 16.15
C THR A 563 13.41 -27.72 16.15
N ASP A 564 12.92 -28.15 17.32
CA ASP A 564 11.72 -28.95 17.44
C ASP A 564 10.43 -28.11 17.47
N ARG A 565 10.55 -26.75 17.48
CA ARG A 565 9.44 -25.82 17.57
C ARG A 565 9.53 -24.71 16.50
N LEU A 566 9.72 -25.11 15.23
CA LEU A 566 9.74 -24.19 14.09
C LEU A 566 8.34 -24.10 13.46
N GLY A 567 7.90 -22.87 13.15
CA GLY A 567 6.69 -22.58 12.40
C GLY A 567 6.98 -21.81 11.10
N CYS A 568 6.09 -21.91 10.13
CA CYS A 568 6.17 -21.16 8.87
C CYS A 568 4.86 -20.41 8.64
N VAL A 569 4.95 -19.09 8.39
CA VAL A 569 3.77 -18.21 8.28
C VAL A 569 3.95 -17.22 7.13
N GLY A 570 2.85 -16.87 6.45
CA GLY A 570 2.90 -15.87 5.40
C GLY A 570 1.53 -15.56 4.79
N ALA A 571 1.46 -14.46 4.03
CA ALA A 571 0.25 -14.03 3.34
C ALA A 571 0.50 -13.84 1.83
N SER A 572 -0.56 -13.94 1.02
CA SER A 572 -0.51 -13.74 -0.43
C SER A 572 0.50 -14.72 -1.06
N PHE A 573 1.52 -14.24 -1.77
CA PHE A 573 2.62 -15.10 -2.19
C PHE A 573 3.30 -15.81 -0.98
N GLY A 574 3.33 -15.19 0.19
CA GLY A 574 3.81 -15.83 1.43
C GLY A 574 2.89 -16.94 1.91
N GLY A 575 1.59 -16.83 1.69
CA GLY A 575 0.60 -17.90 1.90
C GLY A 575 0.78 -19.05 0.92
N TYR A 576 1.03 -18.75 -0.36
CA TYR A 576 1.46 -19.73 -1.34
C TYR A 576 2.76 -20.43 -0.90
N SER A 577 3.77 -19.66 -0.48
CA SER A 577 5.04 -20.20 0.01
C SER A 577 4.85 -21.16 1.17
N SER A 578 3.98 -20.81 2.14
CA SER A 578 3.64 -21.68 3.26
C SER A 578 2.99 -23.00 2.80
N MET A 579 2.05 -22.95 1.85
CA MET A 579 1.39 -24.14 1.30
C MET A 579 2.35 -24.98 0.43
N TRP A 580 3.25 -24.34 -0.34
CA TRP A 580 4.27 -25.02 -1.11
C TRP A 580 5.28 -25.74 -0.20
N LEU A 581 5.77 -25.01 0.84
CA LEU A 581 6.69 -25.54 1.83
C LEU A 581 6.06 -26.67 2.65
N ALA A 582 4.75 -26.69 2.88
CA ALA A 582 4.08 -27.82 3.54
C ALA A 582 4.30 -29.16 2.81
N GLY A 583 4.60 -29.14 1.50
CA GLY A 583 5.00 -30.31 0.73
C GLY A 583 6.52 -30.49 0.54
N HIS A 584 7.36 -29.55 1.04
CA HIS A 584 8.79 -29.53 0.74
C HIS A 584 9.71 -29.22 1.92
N HIS A 585 9.16 -29.13 3.16
CA HIS A 585 9.93 -28.68 4.34
C HIS A 585 10.80 -29.77 4.99
N GLU A 586 10.72 -31.02 4.54
CA GLU A 586 11.54 -32.12 5.05
C GLU A 586 11.53 -32.22 6.59
N LYS A 587 10.33 -32.16 7.20
CA LYS A 587 10.11 -32.20 8.65
C LYS A 587 10.63 -31.05 9.48
N ARG A 588 11.04 -29.92 8.87
CA ARG A 588 11.52 -28.74 9.61
C ARG A 588 10.43 -28.12 10.49
N PHE A 589 9.25 -27.91 9.93
CA PHE A 589 8.18 -27.17 10.60
C PHE A 589 7.17 -28.08 11.31
N LYS A 590 6.62 -27.60 12.41
CA LYS A 590 5.56 -28.25 13.21
C LYS A 590 4.19 -27.60 13.02
N ALA A 591 4.13 -26.38 12.47
CA ALA A 591 2.90 -25.67 12.16
C ALA A 591 3.09 -24.75 10.95
N PHE A 592 2.02 -24.62 10.17
CA PHE A 592 1.90 -23.64 9.08
C PHE A 592 0.72 -22.71 9.31
N ILE A 593 0.88 -21.45 8.85
CA ILE A 593 -0.23 -20.51 8.65
C ILE A 593 -0.10 -19.92 7.26
N ALA A 594 -1.14 -20.10 6.44
CA ALA A 594 -1.25 -19.53 5.11
C ALA A 594 -2.47 -18.59 5.05
N HIS A 595 -2.25 -17.32 4.88
CA HIS A 595 -3.29 -16.31 4.73
C HIS A 595 -3.36 -15.89 3.26
N ASP A 596 -4.58 -15.88 2.70
CA ASP A 596 -4.90 -15.45 1.33
C ASP A 596 -3.90 -15.93 0.23
N GLY A 597 -3.35 -17.14 0.41
CA GLY A 597 -2.43 -17.73 -0.54
C GLY A 597 -3.16 -18.55 -1.62
N PHE A 598 -2.56 -18.63 -2.81
CA PHE A 598 -3.09 -19.48 -3.86
C PHE A 598 -2.59 -20.95 -3.71
N PHE A 599 -3.54 -21.86 -3.83
CA PHE A 599 -3.34 -23.31 -3.68
C PHE A 599 -3.27 -24.03 -5.02
N ASN A 600 -4.16 -23.66 -5.95
CA ASN A 600 -4.19 -24.15 -7.32
C ASN A 600 -3.94 -22.99 -8.29
N MET A 601 -2.74 -22.95 -8.87
CA MET A 601 -2.31 -21.85 -9.73
C MET A 601 -3.09 -21.75 -11.04
N GLU A 602 -3.56 -22.90 -11.60
CA GLU A 602 -4.39 -22.91 -12.81
C GLU A 602 -5.76 -22.28 -12.51
N GLN A 603 -6.37 -22.65 -11.38
CA GLN A 603 -7.62 -22.06 -10.93
C GLN A 603 -7.46 -20.57 -10.61
N GLN A 604 -6.36 -20.20 -9.92
CA GLN A 604 -6.03 -18.80 -9.61
C GLN A 604 -5.97 -17.93 -10.86
N TYR A 605 -5.37 -18.42 -11.95
CA TYR A 605 -5.31 -17.67 -13.22
C TYR A 605 -6.70 -17.29 -13.74
N TYR A 606 -7.69 -18.20 -13.64
CA TYR A 606 -9.05 -17.95 -14.12
C TYR A 606 -9.96 -17.22 -13.13
N GLU A 607 -9.54 -17.08 -11.88
CA GLU A 607 -10.32 -16.44 -10.82
C GLU A 607 -9.84 -15.03 -10.49
N THR A 608 -8.55 -14.72 -10.66
CA THR A 608 -7.96 -13.43 -10.31
C THR A 608 -8.52 -12.29 -11.15
N GLU A 609 -8.61 -11.12 -10.55
CA GLU A 609 -8.95 -9.88 -11.27
C GLU A 609 -7.76 -9.31 -12.05
N GLU A 610 -6.52 -9.69 -11.72
CA GLU A 610 -5.25 -9.20 -12.29
C GLU A 610 -4.59 -10.24 -13.19
N SER A 611 -5.09 -10.46 -14.41
CA SER A 611 -4.50 -11.46 -15.30
C SER A 611 -3.12 -11.05 -15.86
N TRP A 612 -2.77 -9.75 -15.85
CA TRP A 612 -1.41 -9.29 -16.22
C TRP A 612 -0.35 -9.92 -15.32
N PHE A 613 -0.61 -10.02 -14.01
CA PHE A 613 0.32 -10.56 -13.03
C PHE A 613 0.71 -12.03 -13.31
N PRO A 614 -0.22 -13.02 -13.41
CA PRO A 614 0.17 -14.38 -13.75
C PRO A 614 0.65 -14.54 -15.19
N ASN A 615 0.25 -13.67 -16.13
CA ASN A 615 0.82 -13.67 -17.49
C ASN A 615 2.31 -13.41 -17.46
N TRP A 616 2.77 -12.42 -16.67
CA TRP A 616 4.19 -12.15 -16.53
C TRP A 616 4.88 -13.21 -15.67
N ASP A 617 4.41 -13.39 -14.45
CA ASP A 617 5.13 -14.18 -13.44
C ASP A 617 5.04 -15.70 -13.64
N LEU A 618 4.09 -16.20 -14.40
CA LEU A 618 3.97 -17.61 -14.75
C LEU A 618 4.28 -17.90 -16.23
N GLY A 619 4.60 -16.87 -17.01
CA GLY A 619 4.99 -16.96 -18.42
C GLY A 619 3.81 -17.12 -19.38
N GLY A 620 2.55 -16.94 -18.90
CA GLY A 620 1.35 -16.98 -19.73
C GLY A 620 0.21 -17.80 -19.13
N ALA A 621 -0.86 -17.91 -19.90
CA ALA A 621 -2.05 -18.64 -19.53
C ALA A 621 -1.85 -20.18 -19.51
N PRO A 622 -2.53 -20.90 -18.61
CA PRO A 622 -2.36 -22.38 -18.53
C PRO A 622 -2.64 -23.12 -19.85
N TYR A 623 -3.52 -22.57 -20.70
CA TYR A 623 -3.86 -23.18 -21.99
C TYR A 623 -2.79 -22.98 -23.08
N GLU A 624 -1.80 -22.12 -22.90
CA GLU A 624 -0.76 -21.85 -23.92
C GLU A 624 0.24 -23.00 -24.05
N GLN A 625 0.42 -23.79 -23.00
CA GLN A 625 1.18 -25.03 -23.00
C GLN A 625 2.65 -24.91 -23.46
N THR A 626 3.26 -23.71 -23.32
CA THR A 626 4.71 -23.57 -23.52
C THR A 626 5.48 -24.33 -22.43
N GLU A 627 6.75 -24.63 -22.64
CA GLU A 627 7.57 -25.33 -21.62
C GLU A 627 7.76 -24.45 -20.37
N GLU A 628 7.78 -23.14 -20.52
CA GLU A 628 7.84 -22.18 -19.42
C GLU A 628 6.57 -22.20 -18.59
N VAL A 629 5.40 -22.11 -19.21
CA VAL A 629 4.09 -22.19 -18.56
C VAL A 629 3.95 -23.53 -17.81
N LYS A 630 4.25 -24.66 -18.47
CA LYS A 630 4.20 -25.99 -17.81
C LYS A 630 5.09 -26.06 -16.57
N ARG A 631 6.32 -25.55 -16.67
CA ARG A 631 7.26 -25.50 -15.55
C ARG A 631 6.72 -24.65 -14.39
N SER A 632 6.18 -23.48 -14.68
CA SER A 632 5.61 -22.57 -13.69
C SER A 632 4.43 -23.22 -12.94
N TYR A 633 3.44 -23.71 -13.68
CA TYR A 633 2.25 -24.33 -13.07
C TYR A 633 2.52 -25.69 -12.41
N ALA A 634 3.64 -26.35 -12.72
CA ALA A 634 4.07 -27.56 -12.01
C ALA A 634 4.37 -27.29 -10.53
N ASN A 635 4.64 -26.03 -10.13
CA ASN A 635 4.90 -25.63 -8.75
C ASN A 635 3.63 -25.34 -7.94
N SER A 636 2.46 -25.64 -8.47
CA SER A 636 1.18 -25.43 -7.78
C SER A 636 1.06 -26.31 -6.52
N PRO A 637 0.81 -25.74 -5.31
CA PRO A 637 0.81 -26.49 -4.04
C PRO A 637 -0.13 -27.68 -4.01
N HIS A 638 -1.27 -27.63 -4.69
CA HIS A 638 -2.24 -28.74 -4.73
C HIS A 638 -1.65 -30.04 -5.29
N ARG A 639 -0.59 -29.95 -6.07
CA ARG A 639 0.11 -31.12 -6.65
C ARG A 639 0.98 -31.87 -5.65
N PHE A 640 1.23 -31.29 -4.47
CA PHE A 640 2.11 -31.83 -3.42
C PHE A 640 1.39 -32.18 -2.13
N VAL A 641 0.05 -32.19 -2.14
CA VAL A 641 -0.76 -32.53 -0.96
C VAL A 641 -0.46 -33.94 -0.45
N ASP A 642 -0.06 -34.88 -1.32
CA ASP A 642 0.38 -36.22 -0.94
C ASP A 642 1.55 -36.18 0.05
N LYS A 643 2.39 -35.15 0.06
CA LYS A 643 3.53 -34.96 0.95
C LYS A 643 3.19 -34.15 2.22
N TRP A 644 2.02 -33.52 2.28
CA TRP A 644 1.61 -32.75 3.46
C TRP A 644 1.41 -33.67 4.67
N ASP A 645 1.96 -33.31 5.82
CA ASP A 645 1.87 -34.09 7.05
C ASP A 645 1.83 -33.22 8.33
N THR A 646 1.84 -31.92 8.19
CA THR A 646 1.99 -30.94 9.27
C THR A 646 0.73 -30.10 9.40
N PRO A 647 0.30 -29.75 10.63
CA PRO A 647 -0.87 -28.91 10.88
C PRO A 647 -0.81 -27.56 10.16
N ILE A 648 -1.95 -27.13 9.58
CA ILE A 648 -2.05 -25.88 8.81
C ILE A 648 -3.30 -25.07 9.18
N LEU A 649 -3.13 -23.77 9.43
CA LEU A 649 -4.21 -22.79 9.55
C LEU A 649 -4.31 -22.01 8.22
N LEU A 650 -5.50 -21.99 7.64
CA LEU A 650 -5.84 -21.19 6.46
C LEU A 650 -6.67 -19.99 6.90
N ILE A 651 -6.35 -18.79 6.40
CA ILE A 651 -7.08 -17.56 6.70
C ILE A 651 -7.41 -16.86 5.38
N HIS A 652 -8.63 -16.28 5.24
CA HIS A 652 -9.02 -15.58 4.01
C HIS A 652 -10.14 -14.57 4.24
N GLY A 653 -10.14 -13.49 3.44
CA GLY A 653 -11.28 -12.59 3.27
C GLY A 653 -12.15 -13.02 2.07
N ASP A 654 -13.47 -13.07 2.23
CA ASP A 654 -14.35 -13.56 1.15
C ASP A 654 -14.58 -12.52 0.03
N ARG A 655 -14.18 -11.27 0.28
CA ARG A 655 -14.18 -10.19 -0.72
C ARG A 655 -12.82 -10.00 -1.39
N ASP A 656 -11.91 -10.93 -1.24
CA ASP A 656 -10.63 -10.95 -1.94
C ASP A 656 -10.84 -11.42 -3.38
N TYR A 657 -10.70 -10.49 -4.34
CA TYR A 657 -10.81 -10.80 -5.77
C TYR A 657 -9.46 -10.94 -6.45
N ARG A 658 -8.37 -10.66 -5.75
CA ARG A 658 -7.00 -10.91 -6.18
C ARG A 658 -6.65 -12.39 -6.07
N ILE A 659 -6.87 -12.97 -4.89
CA ILE A 659 -6.78 -14.41 -4.63
C ILE A 659 -8.08 -14.81 -3.95
N LEU A 660 -8.93 -15.58 -4.63
CA LEU A 660 -10.25 -15.87 -4.11
C LEU A 660 -10.21 -16.83 -2.92
N SER A 661 -11.15 -16.68 -2.00
CA SER A 661 -11.32 -17.54 -0.80
C SER A 661 -11.47 -19.02 -1.12
N SER A 662 -11.89 -19.37 -2.35
CA SER A 662 -11.93 -20.72 -2.90
C SER A 662 -10.59 -21.47 -2.76
N GLN A 663 -9.46 -20.75 -2.86
CA GLN A 663 -8.10 -21.31 -2.74
C GLN A 663 -7.85 -21.84 -1.33
N SER A 664 -8.15 -21.04 -0.29
CA SER A 664 -8.02 -21.48 1.11
C SER A 664 -9.03 -22.57 1.48
N MET A 665 -10.27 -22.50 0.97
CA MET A 665 -11.27 -23.56 1.18
C MET A 665 -10.82 -24.88 0.56
N ALA A 666 -10.26 -24.87 -0.65
CA ALA A 666 -9.74 -26.06 -1.31
C ALA A 666 -8.55 -26.67 -0.54
N ALA A 667 -7.61 -25.84 -0.09
CA ALA A 667 -6.46 -26.25 0.71
C ALA A 667 -6.90 -26.87 2.06
N PHE A 668 -7.87 -26.25 2.75
CA PHE A 668 -8.45 -26.76 3.98
C PHE A 668 -9.09 -28.14 3.77
N ASN A 669 -9.94 -28.28 2.73
CA ASN A 669 -10.59 -29.54 2.43
C ASN A 669 -9.54 -30.63 2.11
N ALA A 670 -8.52 -30.33 1.31
CA ALA A 670 -7.45 -31.26 0.97
C ALA A 670 -6.70 -31.76 2.23
N ALA A 671 -6.32 -30.85 3.14
CA ALA A 671 -5.68 -31.20 4.40
C ALA A 671 -6.57 -32.10 5.27
N ARG A 672 -7.86 -31.72 5.45
CA ARG A 672 -8.80 -32.47 6.28
C ARG A 672 -9.12 -33.85 5.73
N LEU A 673 -9.29 -33.99 4.41
CA LEU A 673 -9.54 -35.30 3.75
C LEU A 673 -8.34 -36.20 3.88
N LYS A 674 -7.12 -35.65 3.93
CA LYS A 674 -5.90 -36.42 4.18
C LYS A 674 -5.68 -36.76 5.68
N GLY A 675 -6.53 -36.26 6.57
CA GLY A 675 -6.42 -36.49 8.02
C GLY A 675 -5.45 -35.55 8.73
N ILE A 676 -4.95 -34.50 8.05
CA ILE A 676 -4.05 -33.51 8.64
C ILE A 676 -4.88 -32.55 9.50
N PRO A 677 -4.44 -32.20 10.71
CA PRO A 677 -5.07 -31.15 11.51
C PRO A 677 -5.06 -29.83 10.72
N ALA A 678 -6.24 -29.27 10.48
CA ALA A 678 -6.37 -27.99 9.81
C ALA A 678 -7.53 -27.18 10.38
N GLN A 679 -7.38 -25.86 10.33
CA GLN A 679 -8.41 -24.89 10.68
C GLN A 679 -8.56 -23.89 9.55
N LEU A 680 -9.78 -23.38 9.33
CA LEU A 680 -10.08 -22.32 8.38
C LEU A 680 -10.71 -21.15 9.16
N LEU A 681 -10.13 -19.96 9.02
CA LEU A 681 -10.71 -18.68 9.45
C LEU A 681 -11.11 -17.90 8.22
N LEU A 682 -12.40 -17.75 7.99
CA LEU A 682 -12.95 -17.00 6.86
C LEU A 682 -13.65 -15.73 7.35
N PHE A 683 -13.33 -14.59 6.75
CA PHE A 683 -13.97 -13.29 7.03
C PHE A 683 -14.91 -12.92 5.87
N PRO A 684 -16.23 -12.98 6.03
CA PRO A 684 -17.18 -12.71 4.95
C PRO A 684 -17.16 -11.26 4.43
N ASP A 685 -16.59 -10.34 5.19
CA ASP A 685 -16.63 -8.89 4.98
C ASP A 685 -15.25 -8.21 4.93
N GLU A 686 -14.18 -8.99 4.77
CA GLU A 686 -12.82 -8.51 4.52
C GLU A 686 -12.36 -8.88 3.11
N ASN A 687 -11.40 -8.09 2.59
CA ASN A 687 -10.75 -8.32 1.32
C ASN A 687 -9.41 -9.05 1.49
N HIS A 688 -8.42 -8.80 0.62
CA HIS A 688 -7.05 -9.31 0.73
C HIS A 688 -6.34 -8.85 2.03
N TRP A 689 -6.90 -7.85 2.72
CA TRP A 689 -6.43 -7.37 4.01
C TRP A 689 -7.52 -7.53 5.06
N VAL A 690 -7.12 -7.52 6.35
CA VAL A 690 -8.04 -7.50 7.50
C VAL A 690 -8.00 -6.11 8.09
N LEU A 691 -9.04 -5.31 7.82
CA LEU A 691 -9.05 -3.86 8.07
C LEU A 691 -9.93 -3.44 9.24
N LYS A 692 -10.93 -4.25 9.60
CA LYS A 692 -11.85 -3.93 10.70
C LYS A 692 -11.23 -4.30 12.05
N PRO A 693 -11.34 -3.46 13.09
CA PRO A 693 -10.70 -3.68 14.38
C PRO A 693 -11.01 -5.03 15.03
N GLN A 694 -12.29 -5.43 15.07
CA GLN A 694 -12.68 -6.70 15.69
C GLN A 694 -12.20 -7.92 14.89
N ASN A 695 -12.24 -7.83 13.56
CA ASN A 695 -11.69 -8.87 12.68
C ASN A 695 -10.16 -8.99 12.86
N GLY A 696 -9.46 -7.87 12.97
CA GLY A 696 -8.01 -7.85 13.24
C GLY A 696 -7.65 -8.49 14.59
N ILE A 697 -8.43 -8.23 15.63
CA ILE A 697 -8.26 -8.87 16.95
C ILE A 697 -8.53 -10.38 16.84
N LEU A 698 -9.61 -10.79 16.17
CA LEU A 698 -9.94 -12.21 15.97
C LEU A 698 -8.84 -12.91 15.17
N TRP A 699 -8.31 -12.26 14.11
CA TRP A 699 -7.20 -12.77 13.32
C TRP A 699 -5.99 -13.07 14.21
N GLN A 700 -5.55 -12.10 15.05
CA GLN A 700 -4.38 -12.24 15.90
C GLN A 700 -4.59 -13.29 17.00
N ARG A 701 -5.75 -13.33 17.63
CA ARG A 701 -6.09 -14.36 18.63
C ARG A 701 -6.08 -15.77 18.03
N THR A 702 -6.64 -15.96 16.83
CA THR A 702 -6.67 -17.27 16.14
C THR A 702 -5.26 -17.66 15.71
N PHE A 703 -4.47 -16.70 15.18
CA PHE A 703 -3.08 -16.89 14.79
C PHE A 703 -2.21 -17.42 15.95
N PHE A 704 -2.25 -16.75 17.09
CA PHE A 704 -1.44 -17.17 18.24
C PHE A 704 -1.98 -18.42 18.92
N ALA A 705 -3.28 -18.61 19.03
CA ALA A 705 -3.85 -19.84 19.56
C ALA A 705 -3.43 -21.07 18.74
N TRP A 706 -3.34 -20.93 17.40
CA TRP A 706 -2.84 -21.98 16.52
C TRP A 706 -1.36 -22.28 16.74
N LEU A 707 -0.52 -21.25 16.77
CA LEU A 707 0.92 -21.41 16.98
C LEU A 707 1.24 -21.98 18.37
N ASP A 708 0.59 -21.47 19.41
CA ASP A 708 0.81 -21.91 20.80
C ASP A 708 0.48 -23.39 20.96
N LYS A 709 -0.63 -23.83 20.37
CA LYS A 709 -1.05 -25.25 20.38
C LYS A 709 0.00 -26.21 19.79
N TRP A 710 0.69 -25.79 18.73
CA TRP A 710 1.58 -26.70 18.00
C TRP A 710 3.06 -26.48 18.29
N LEU A 711 3.43 -25.32 18.83
CA LEU A 711 4.81 -24.95 19.08
C LEU A 711 5.15 -24.76 20.57
N LYS A 712 4.15 -24.75 21.48
CA LYS A 712 4.38 -24.59 22.92
C LYS A 712 3.78 -25.69 23.78
N GLU A 713 2.73 -26.37 23.34
CA GLU A 713 2.14 -27.54 23.98
C GLU A 713 2.79 -28.85 23.44
#